data_4b5df512ba6a1dd467b4533b20ef1ca5
#
_entry.id   4b5df512ba6a1dd467b4533b20ef1ca5
#
_cell.length_a   1.000
_cell.length_b   1.000
_cell.length_c   1.000
_cell.angle_alpha   90.00
_cell.angle_beta   90.00
_cell.angle_gamma   90.00
#
_symmetry.space_group_name_H-M   'P 1'
#
loop_
_entity.id
_entity.type
_entity.pdbx_description
1 polymer ?
#
loop_
_entity_poly.entity_id
_entity_poly.type
_entity_poly.pdbx_seq_one_letter_code
_entity_poly.pdbx_strand_id
1 'polypeptide(L)'
;MQVLDTILYDRQIRTYGLDACEKISLSSVLVINLSKGLATEICKNLVLAGINTLYLYDNDFINEEDLLTGYYYKNIGEYRSLELKNKLMELNPNVNIICVDNYEQNQLVTIIINKDNDYINKVNDYTRLINKKLIVLFSSGLKGSIFVDANINHVITDIDGEIYDPIQIKDIDKNGILTTIGPHDFQDNDLIKIEGTEFDNTYEINIIDRFSFKLLNFNHDNFKFINGTVIYIKKEYNINHKRFYLENDINIDNHEIIPIVSIFGSLVASEAIKLISHKYMPINQWFTWEESIIINMINKDNTCKTNYGKLFGKELEDKLLNSKWFLVGSGAIGCEHLKNLAYMNVKDIIITDPDIIEKSNLNRQFLFRNNHIGKFKSIIAGDIIKNMNNNINIISDIEKVDNDNIKYTDNILNNNITGVLNGLDNINARKFMDEQCFKYNIPLFECGTHGTKGNMQPIIPYITETYSDSSDQEIEKTYPVCTIKSFPNDIKHTIHWALEQFEELNNYNSSLIIFNKLFNEEIIKLLELKPIDFEESPGKLFWSSGRKYPKPIYYDNNNKYHNIFIETSTKLINNNNIFDKDNELHIDWIYSVANIRANNYNIKNEDKYMIKGIIGKIIPAISTTTSIISGLSMLELLKYLLNLKLEDYKSSFINLTEPIIIQTEPKESKKIKIGDKEINSWYKFIYDKNTTLKEFKEYYEKLFNINIMIITYNNTILYSDFITNKLNRLISDLVNYNDKINIMLEEDIDFPDIIIKINKN
;
A
#
# COMPACT_ATOMS: atom_id res chain seq x y z
N MET A 1 -8.27 9.70 30.58
CA MET A 1 -7.51 9.25 29.40
C MET A 1 -8.46 9.26 28.23
N GLN A 2 -8.07 9.89 27.14
CA GLN A 2 -8.84 9.84 25.90
C GLN A 2 -8.69 8.42 25.34
N VAL A 3 -9.79 7.70 25.18
CA VAL A 3 -9.77 6.34 24.60
C VAL A 3 -9.46 6.50 23.11
N LEU A 4 -8.48 5.74 22.61
CA LEU A 4 -8.12 5.75 21.18
C LEU A 4 -9.34 5.39 20.32
N ASP A 5 -9.66 6.21 19.32
CA ASP A 5 -10.74 5.94 18.36
C ASP A 5 -10.30 4.84 17.37
N THR A 6 -10.61 3.61 17.72
CA THR A 6 -10.18 2.42 16.97
C THR A 6 -10.82 2.31 15.58
N ILE A 7 -11.96 2.96 15.33
CA ILE A 7 -12.59 3.02 14.00
C ILE A 7 -11.82 3.99 13.11
N LEU A 8 -11.51 5.17 13.62
CA LEU A 8 -10.74 6.19 12.90
C LEU A 8 -9.34 5.67 12.53
N TYR A 9 -8.66 5.02 13.46
CA TYR A 9 -7.28 4.56 13.30
C TYR A 9 -7.15 3.08 12.89
N ASP A 10 -8.23 2.41 12.43
CA ASP A 10 -8.22 0.98 12.07
C ASP A 10 -7.04 0.59 11.17
N ARG A 11 -6.81 1.31 10.08
CA ARG A 11 -5.72 1.01 9.13
C ARG A 11 -4.33 1.23 9.72
N GLN A 12 -4.18 2.21 10.58
CA GLN A 12 -2.94 2.53 11.28
C GLN A 12 -2.63 1.50 12.37
N ILE A 13 -3.65 1.04 13.13
CA ILE A 13 -3.51 -0.03 14.12
C ILE A 13 -3.02 -1.32 13.45
N ARG A 14 -3.49 -1.62 12.24
CA ARG A 14 -3.00 -2.78 11.46
C ARG A 14 -1.54 -2.65 11.01
N THR A 15 -1.03 -1.43 10.91
CA THR A 15 0.37 -1.17 10.54
C THR A 15 1.27 -1.19 11.77
N TYR A 16 0.92 -0.43 12.82
CA TYR A 16 1.80 -0.23 13.98
C TYR A 16 1.44 -1.10 15.19
N GLY A 17 0.21 -1.65 15.25
CA GLY A 17 -0.36 -2.28 16.43
C GLY A 17 -1.00 -1.28 17.38
N LEU A 18 -1.88 -1.79 18.28
CA LEU A 18 -2.67 -0.98 19.22
C LEU A 18 -1.77 -0.18 20.16
N ASP A 19 -0.79 -0.85 20.81
CA ASP A 19 0.18 -0.29 21.77
C ASP A 19 0.94 0.92 21.20
N ALA A 20 1.42 0.83 19.93
CA ALA A 20 2.09 1.93 19.27
C ALA A 20 1.13 3.09 18.99
N CYS A 21 -0.09 2.82 18.57
CA CYS A 21 -1.10 3.85 18.35
C CYS A 21 -1.52 4.53 19.66
N GLU A 22 -1.57 3.83 20.78
CA GLU A 22 -1.78 4.42 22.11
C GLU A 22 -0.64 5.35 22.49
N LYS A 23 0.63 4.95 22.30
CA LYS A 23 1.80 5.82 22.52
C LYS A 23 1.75 7.08 21.64
N ILE A 24 1.37 6.96 20.37
CA ILE A 24 1.21 8.10 19.46
C ILE A 24 0.12 9.04 19.99
N SER A 25 -1.02 8.52 20.42
CA SER A 25 -2.15 9.32 20.95
C SER A 25 -1.87 10.03 22.26
N LEU A 26 -0.79 9.70 22.95
CA LEU A 26 -0.33 10.36 24.19
C LEU A 26 0.86 11.28 23.98
N SER A 27 1.40 11.35 22.77
CA SER A 27 2.67 12.05 22.47
C SER A 27 2.49 13.52 22.14
N SER A 28 3.60 14.24 22.19
CA SER A 28 3.68 15.64 21.79
C SER A 28 4.89 15.92 20.91
N VAL A 29 4.71 16.73 19.87
CA VAL A 29 5.74 17.11 18.92
C VAL A 29 5.79 18.62 18.77
N LEU A 30 7.00 19.18 18.67
CA LEU A 30 7.24 20.58 18.33
C LEU A 30 7.83 20.69 16.92
N VAL A 31 7.26 21.55 16.08
CA VAL A 31 7.80 21.89 14.77
C VAL A 31 8.27 23.34 14.74
N ILE A 32 9.52 23.55 14.35
CA ILE A 32 10.20 24.85 14.30
C ILE A 32 10.48 25.25 12.86
N ASN A 33 10.15 26.46 12.50
CA ASN A 33 10.17 27.04 11.17
C ASN A 33 9.07 26.45 10.27
N LEU A 34 7.98 27.19 10.16
CA LEU A 34 6.77 26.74 9.47
C LEU A 34 6.70 27.25 8.02
N SER A 35 7.83 27.64 7.44
CA SER A 35 7.86 28.16 6.07
C SER A 35 7.53 27.06 5.04
N LYS A 36 6.77 27.46 4.02
CA LYS A 36 6.47 26.68 2.80
C LYS A 36 5.78 25.32 3.05
N GLY A 37 5.95 24.40 2.10
CA GLY A 37 5.25 23.13 2.06
C GLY A 37 5.76 22.06 3.01
N LEU A 38 7.07 22.03 3.30
CA LEU A 38 7.66 21.00 4.17
C LEU A 38 7.01 20.97 5.56
N ALA A 39 6.88 22.13 6.19
CA ALA A 39 6.20 22.24 7.47
C ALA A 39 4.73 21.80 7.40
N THR A 40 4.03 22.20 6.34
CA THR A 40 2.64 21.84 6.10
C THR A 40 2.48 20.31 5.98
N GLU A 41 3.38 19.66 5.24
CA GLU A 41 3.36 18.22 5.02
C GLU A 41 3.69 17.44 6.29
N ILE A 42 4.71 17.86 7.04
CA ILE A 42 5.07 17.24 8.32
C ILE A 42 3.90 17.33 9.30
N CYS A 43 3.36 18.54 9.50
CA CYS A 43 2.27 18.77 10.44
C CYS A 43 0.99 18.00 10.03
N LYS A 44 0.65 17.98 8.73
CA LYS A 44 -0.47 17.19 8.20
C LYS A 44 -0.34 15.72 8.60
N ASN A 45 0.80 15.10 8.33
CA ASN A 45 0.99 13.67 8.60
C ASN A 45 0.99 13.36 10.10
N LEU A 46 1.56 14.20 10.95
CA LEU A 46 1.52 14.04 12.41
C LEU A 46 0.09 14.15 12.97
N VAL A 47 -0.69 15.10 12.47
CA VAL A 47 -2.09 15.29 12.88
C VAL A 47 -2.97 14.14 12.40
N LEU A 48 -2.75 13.62 11.19
CA LEU A 48 -3.42 12.43 10.68
C LEU A 48 -3.07 11.17 11.47
N ALA A 49 -1.82 11.05 11.94
CA ALA A 49 -1.39 9.96 12.81
C ALA A 49 -2.02 10.03 14.22
N GLY A 50 -2.60 11.17 14.60
CA GLY A 50 -3.33 11.34 15.85
C GLY A 50 -2.45 11.50 17.08
N ILE A 51 -1.36 12.29 16.98
CA ILE A 51 -0.60 12.71 18.15
C ILE A 51 -1.48 13.52 19.11
N ASN A 52 -1.15 13.55 20.40
CA ASN A 52 -1.94 14.31 21.37
C ASN A 52 -1.80 15.82 21.17
N THR A 53 -0.56 16.33 21.15
CA THR A 53 -0.30 17.75 21.09
C THR A 53 0.75 18.08 20.03
N LEU A 54 0.43 19.05 19.18
CA LEU A 54 1.36 19.63 18.22
C LEU A 54 1.67 21.08 18.62
N TYR A 55 2.93 21.36 18.93
CA TYR A 55 3.41 22.72 19.15
C TYR A 55 3.96 23.30 17.85
N LEU A 56 3.59 24.53 17.53
CA LEU A 56 3.99 25.27 16.33
C LEU A 56 4.81 26.48 16.73
N TYR A 57 6.08 26.54 16.31
CA TYR A 57 6.98 27.65 16.60
C TYR A 57 7.48 28.31 15.33
N ASP A 58 6.90 29.45 15.00
CA ASP A 58 7.33 30.39 13.95
C ASP A 58 6.69 31.74 14.22
N ASN A 59 7.52 32.80 14.22
CA ASN A 59 7.09 34.17 14.47
C ASN A 59 6.98 34.99 13.18
N ASP A 60 7.22 34.35 12.01
CA ASP A 60 7.20 35.02 10.71
C ASP A 60 5.80 35.03 10.09
N PHE A 61 5.63 35.96 9.16
CA PHE A 61 4.39 36.09 8.38
C PHE A 61 4.47 35.30 7.09
N ILE A 62 3.29 34.91 6.58
CA ILE A 62 3.13 34.27 5.27
C ILE A 62 3.52 35.28 4.19
N ASN A 63 4.34 34.83 3.24
CA ASN A 63 4.77 35.58 2.07
C ASN A 63 4.39 34.84 0.76
N GLU A 64 4.67 35.42 -0.40
CA GLU A 64 4.37 34.84 -1.71
C GLU A 64 5.05 33.49 -1.94
N GLU A 65 6.25 33.29 -1.42
CA GLU A 65 6.99 32.03 -1.57
C GLU A 65 6.35 30.88 -0.77
N ASP A 66 5.72 31.19 0.37
CA ASP A 66 5.01 30.19 1.17
C ASP A 66 3.82 29.60 0.40
N LEU A 67 3.19 30.36 -0.47
CA LEU A 67 2.04 29.92 -1.27
C LEU A 67 2.42 28.96 -2.40
N LEU A 68 3.69 28.87 -2.78
CA LEU A 68 4.15 28.02 -3.89
C LEU A 68 3.99 26.51 -3.58
N THR A 69 4.15 26.14 -2.32
CA THR A 69 4.10 24.73 -1.86
C THR A 69 3.34 24.55 -0.56
N GLY A 70 3.13 25.62 0.22
CA GLY A 70 2.42 25.59 1.49
C GLY A 70 0.90 25.57 1.30
N TYR A 71 0.35 24.43 0.95
CA TYR A 71 -1.05 24.25 0.53
C TYR A 71 -2.13 24.55 1.60
N TYR A 72 -1.74 24.87 2.82
CA TYR A 72 -2.64 25.38 3.87
C TYR A 72 -2.59 26.88 4.04
N TYR A 73 -1.62 27.57 3.41
CA TYR A 73 -1.50 29.03 3.46
C TYR A 73 -2.29 29.72 2.36
N LYS A 74 -2.96 30.82 2.69
CA LYS A 74 -3.73 31.62 1.74
C LYS A 74 -3.54 33.14 1.93
N ASN A 75 -3.38 33.57 3.17
CA ASN A 75 -3.45 34.98 3.54
C ASN A 75 -2.05 35.57 3.78
N ILE A 76 -1.48 36.22 2.77
CA ILE A 76 -0.20 36.91 2.91
C ILE A 76 -0.31 37.95 4.03
N GLY A 77 0.69 37.99 4.92
CA GLY A 77 0.74 38.92 6.04
C GLY A 77 0.11 38.40 7.35
N GLU A 78 -0.53 37.24 7.33
CA GLU A 78 -0.93 36.53 8.56
C GLU A 78 0.24 35.72 9.14
N TYR A 79 0.18 35.39 10.43
CA TYR A 79 1.19 34.51 11.05
C TYR A 79 1.07 33.08 10.51
N ARG A 80 2.20 32.51 10.07
CA ARG A 80 2.28 31.11 9.59
C ARG A 80 1.71 30.12 10.62
N SER A 81 2.11 30.27 11.89
CA SER A 81 1.67 29.40 12.98
C SER A 81 0.15 29.43 13.19
N LEU A 82 -0.50 30.59 13.06
CA LEU A 82 -1.92 30.77 13.29
C LEU A 82 -2.75 30.16 12.16
N GLU A 83 -2.40 30.43 10.89
CA GLU A 83 -3.16 29.90 9.75
C GLU A 83 -3.00 28.38 9.67
N LEU A 84 -1.79 27.86 9.85
CA LEU A 84 -1.54 26.42 9.90
C LEU A 84 -2.33 25.74 11.02
N LYS A 85 -2.34 26.30 12.24
CA LYS A 85 -3.16 25.80 13.35
C LYS A 85 -4.62 25.65 12.95
N ASN A 86 -5.22 26.70 12.37
CA ASN A 86 -6.63 26.68 12.00
C ASN A 86 -6.95 25.53 11.01
N LYS A 87 -6.11 25.34 10.01
CA LYS A 87 -6.26 24.27 9.01
C LYS A 87 -6.08 22.87 9.58
N LEU A 88 -5.13 22.69 10.46
CA LEU A 88 -4.87 21.42 11.12
C LEU A 88 -5.97 21.04 12.13
N MET A 89 -6.58 22.00 12.82
CA MET A 89 -7.76 21.78 13.67
C MET A 89 -8.98 21.32 12.88
N GLU A 90 -9.14 21.82 11.64
CA GLU A 90 -10.18 21.33 10.72
C GLU A 90 -9.90 19.88 10.28
N LEU A 91 -8.62 19.49 10.15
CA LEU A 91 -8.20 18.17 9.69
C LEU A 91 -8.48 17.07 10.74
N ASN A 92 -8.07 17.31 11.98
CA ASN A 92 -8.32 16.40 13.10
C ASN A 92 -8.58 17.20 14.40
N PRO A 93 -9.84 17.40 14.79
CA PRO A 93 -10.19 18.18 15.97
C PRO A 93 -9.79 17.53 17.31
N ASN A 94 -9.36 16.25 17.28
CA ASN A 94 -8.90 15.54 18.48
C ASN A 94 -7.46 15.87 18.86
N VAL A 95 -6.69 16.49 17.97
CA VAL A 95 -5.29 16.90 18.22
C VAL A 95 -5.26 18.31 18.79
N ASN A 96 -4.57 18.48 19.91
CA ASN A 96 -4.39 19.79 20.51
C ASN A 96 -3.26 20.55 19.80
N ILE A 97 -3.56 21.69 19.16
CA ILE A 97 -2.59 22.47 18.39
C ILE A 97 -2.33 23.82 19.06
N ILE A 98 -1.08 24.07 19.46
CA ILE A 98 -0.66 25.22 20.27
C ILE A 98 0.44 25.98 19.55
N CYS A 99 0.22 27.27 19.29
CA CYS A 99 1.28 28.18 18.87
C CYS A 99 2.09 28.60 20.09
N VAL A 100 3.43 28.57 19.99
CA VAL A 100 4.37 28.85 21.08
C VAL A 100 5.43 29.86 20.64
N ASP A 101 6.01 30.57 21.62
CA ASP A 101 7.00 31.65 21.37
C ASP A 101 8.45 31.19 21.51
N ASN A 102 8.69 29.96 21.94
CA ASN A 102 10.02 29.39 22.11
C ASN A 102 9.98 27.84 21.96
N TYR A 103 11.19 27.23 21.95
CA TYR A 103 11.32 25.76 21.81
C TYR A 103 11.33 25.01 23.15
N GLU A 104 11.25 25.69 24.28
CA GLU A 104 11.29 25.09 25.61
C GLU A 104 9.89 24.63 26.06
N GLN A 105 9.34 23.60 25.35
CA GLN A 105 8.04 23.03 25.64
C GLN A 105 8.17 21.60 26.21
N ASN A 106 7.07 21.03 26.61
CA ASN A 106 7.04 19.62 27.09
C ASN A 106 6.78 18.62 25.92
N GLN A 107 7.51 18.78 24.82
CA GLN A 107 7.44 17.90 23.67
C GLN A 107 8.32 16.64 23.85
N LEU A 108 7.92 15.54 23.22
CA LEU A 108 8.73 14.32 23.15
C LEU A 108 9.76 14.38 22.02
N VAL A 109 9.35 14.94 20.87
CA VAL A 109 10.18 15.09 19.66
C VAL A 109 10.16 16.55 19.23
N THR A 110 11.31 17.09 18.90
CA THR A 110 11.48 18.41 18.25
C THR A 110 11.88 18.21 16.80
N ILE A 111 11.22 18.91 15.89
CA ILE A 111 11.55 18.89 14.45
C ILE A 111 11.98 20.31 14.06
N ILE A 112 13.15 20.44 13.43
CA ILE A 112 13.69 21.70 12.93
C ILE A 112 13.82 21.63 11.42
N ILE A 113 13.33 22.65 10.72
CA ILE A 113 13.39 22.73 9.26
C ILE A 113 14.27 23.90 8.84
N ASN A 114 15.31 23.67 8.04
CA ASN A 114 16.13 24.69 7.38
C ASN A 114 16.58 25.83 8.31
N LYS A 115 17.21 25.52 9.44
CA LYS A 115 17.84 26.53 10.35
C LYS A 115 19.36 26.41 10.31
N ASP A 116 20.06 27.47 10.77
CA ASP A 116 21.51 27.48 10.90
C ASP A 116 22.01 26.50 11.99
N ASN A 117 23.26 26.13 11.87
CA ASN A 117 23.88 25.12 12.74
C ASN A 117 23.98 25.58 14.22
N ASP A 118 24.17 26.85 14.49
CA ASP A 118 24.27 27.36 15.85
C ASP A 118 22.95 27.26 16.58
N TYR A 119 21.87 27.58 15.87
CA TYR A 119 20.52 27.41 16.39
C TYR A 119 20.20 25.91 16.63
N ILE A 120 20.51 25.03 15.67
CA ILE A 120 20.29 23.59 15.80
C ILE A 120 21.04 23.01 16.99
N ASN A 121 22.34 23.38 17.15
CA ASN A 121 23.15 22.93 18.26
C ASN A 121 22.58 23.36 19.61
N LYS A 122 22.12 24.62 19.73
CA LYS A 122 21.48 25.10 20.93
C LYS A 122 20.23 24.35 21.32
N VAL A 123 19.36 24.05 20.34
CA VAL A 123 18.13 23.26 20.55
C VAL A 123 18.47 21.81 20.87
N ASN A 124 19.50 21.24 20.21
CA ASN A 124 19.90 19.84 20.47
C ASN A 124 20.49 19.70 21.89
N ASP A 125 21.28 20.66 22.38
CA ASP A 125 21.75 20.66 23.77
C ASP A 125 20.59 20.68 24.77
N TYR A 126 19.56 21.47 24.50
CA TYR A 126 18.37 21.51 25.33
C TYR A 126 17.61 20.17 25.28
N THR A 127 17.34 19.60 24.09
CA THR A 127 16.62 18.35 23.96
C THR A 127 17.35 17.20 24.65
N ARG A 128 18.67 17.14 24.54
CA ARG A 128 19.47 16.13 25.23
C ARG A 128 19.46 16.30 26.76
N LEU A 129 19.52 17.52 27.23
CA LEU A 129 19.47 17.83 28.68
C LEU A 129 18.16 17.32 29.32
N ILE A 130 17.04 17.46 28.62
CA ILE A 130 15.72 17.01 29.10
C ILE A 130 15.33 15.61 28.64
N ASN A 131 16.28 14.85 28.09
CA ASN A 131 16.12 13.49 27.55
C ASN A 131 15.00 13.39 26.51
N LYS A 132 14.94 14.32 25.56
CA LYS A 132 14.02 14.34 24.41
C LYS A 132 14.77 14.10 23.11
N LYS A 133 14.05 14.04 22.01
CA LYS A 133 14.56 13.65 20.71
C LYS A 133 14.53 14.82 19.73
N LEU A 134 15.44 14.79 18.75
CA LEU A 134 15.54 15.82 17.72
C LEU A 134 15.54 15.20 16.32
N ILE A 135 14.83 15.84 15.40
CA ILE A 135 14.94 15.59 13.96
C ILE A 135 15.25 16.93 13.29
N VAL A 136 16.23 16.94 12.40
CA VAL A 136 16.56 18.11 11.60
C VAL A 136 16.38 17.78 10.13
N LEU A 137 15.67 18.64 9.41
CA LEU A 137 15.48 18.55 7.97
C LEU A 137 16.15 19.72 7.28
N PHE A 138 17.06 19.42 6.38
CA PHE A 138 17.54 20.35 5.38
C PHE A 138 17.00 19.95 4.02
N SER A 139 16.37 20.87 3.31
CA SER A 139 15.88 20.61 1.95
C SER A 139 16.24 21.77 1.03
N SER A 140 16.70 21.44 -0.15
CA SER A 140 17.16 22.36 -1.18
C SER A 140 16.71 21.87 -2.54
N GLY A 141 15.59 22.42 -3.04
CA GLY A 141 15.07 22.08 -4.38
C GLY A 141 14.72 20.61 -4.55
N LEU A 142 15.61 19.84 -5.17
CA LEU A 142 15.45 18.42 -5.48
C LEU A 142 16.27 17.48 -4.58
N LYS A 143 16.85 18.03 -3.51
CA LYS A 143 17.68 17.32 -2.55
C LYS A 143 17.23 17.60 -1.13
N GLY A 144 17.36 16.60 -0.25
CA GLY A 144 17.13 16.78 1.18
C GLY A 144 18.01 15.87 2.02
N SER A 145 18.27 16.31 3.26
CA SER A 145 19.03 15.58 4.26
C SER A 145 18.32 15.63 5.60
N ILE A 146 18.16 14.48 6.22
CA ILE A 146 17.50 14.33 7.52
C ILE A 146 18.53 13.84 8.52
N PHE A 147 18.63 14.53 9.67
CA PHE A 147 19.39 14.10 10.82
C PHE A 147 18.45 13.70 11.94
N VAL A 148 18.72 12.55 12.58
CA VAL A 148 17.94 12.07 13.72
C VAL A 148 18.85 11.89 14.95
N ASP A 149 18.45 12.52 16.06
CA ASP A 149 19.02 12.28 17.38
C ASP A 149 17.96 11.66 18.30
N ALA A 150 18.00 10.34 18.42
CA ALA A 150 17.14 9.59 19.34
C ALA A 150 17.60 9.69 20.80
N ASN A 151 18.69 10.44 21.07
CA ASN A 151 19.38 10.51 22.35
C ASN A 151 20.11 9.19 22.71
N ILE A 152 20.36 8.93 23.98
CA ILE A 152 20.98 7.70 24.48
C ILE A 152 19.90 6.74 25.02
N ASN A 153 20.17 5.44 24.95
CA ASN A 153 19.28 4.39 25.46
C ASN A 153 17.85 4.42 24.86
N HIS A 154 17.73 4.72 23.57
CA HIS A 154 16.44 4.59 22.90
C HIS A 154 16.18 3.12 22.56
N VAL A 155 15.15 2.53 23.16
CA VAL A 155 14.77 1.13 22.96
C VAL A 155 13.84 1.01 21.77
N ILE A 156 14.12 0.04 20.88
CA ILE A 156 13.24 -0.36 19.77
C ILE A 156 12.77 -1.77 20.06
N THR A 157 11.45 -1.97 20.06
CA THR A 157 10.82 -3.28 20.35
C THR A 157 10.54 -4.12 19.11
N ASP A 158 10.58 -3.53 17.93
CA ASP A 158 10.31 -4.17 16.65
C ASP A 158 11.03 -3.39 15.54
N ILE A 159 12.06 -3.97 14.92
CA ILE A 159 12.93 -3.25 13.97
C ILE A 159 12.42 -3.22 12.54
N ASP A 160 11.71 -4.27 12.11
CA ASP A 160 11.38 -4.56 10.70
C ASP A 160 9.87 -4.56 10.40
N GLY A 161 9.01 -4.69 11.42
CA GLY A 161 7.57 -4.81 11.24
C GLY A 161 7.10 -6.12 10.62
N GLU A 162 8.01 -7.09 10.40
CA GLU A 162 7.63 -8.37 9.82
C GLU A 162 6.84 -9.23 10.81
N ILE A 163 5.87 -9.95 10.31
CA ILE A 163 5.10 -10.93 11.08
C ILE A 163 5.63 -12.31 10.73
N TYR A 164 6.20 -12.99 11.71
CA TYR A 164 6.69 -14.34 11.56
C TYR A 164 5.58 -15.33 11.91
N ASP A 165 5.14 -16.11 10.91
CA ASP A 165 4.17 -17.18 11.15
C ASP A 165 4.81 -18.28 12.01
N PRO A 166 4.08 -18.90 12.99
CA PRO A 166 4.57 -20.01 13.77
C PRO A 166 4.96 -21.20 12.88
N ILE A 167 6.15 -21.76 13.09
CA ILE A 167 6.66 -22.89 12.30
C ILE A 167 6.42 -24.19 13.07
N GLN A 168 5.85 -25.18 12.38
CA GLN A 168 5.60 -26.51 12.96
C GLN A 168 6.91 -27.28 13.19
N ILE A 169 7.04 -27.89 14.37
CA ILE A 169 8.17 -28.75 14.73
C ILE A 169 7.93 -30.15 14.14
N LYS A 170 8.94 -30.67 13.46
CA LYS A 170 8.93 -32.05 12.96
C LYS A 170 9.45 -33.01 14.02
N ASP A 171 10.55 -32.67 14.68
CA ASP A 171 11.19 -33.49 15.70
C ASP A 171 12.16 -32.66 16.57
N ILE A 172 12.45 -33.14 17.78
CA ILE A 172 13.49 -32.63 18.67
C ILE A 172 14.28 -33.84 19.20
N ASP A 173 15.58 -33.82 19.03
CA ASP A 173 16.45 -34.89 19.53
C ASP A 173 16.95 -34.68 20.97
N LYS A 174 17.62 -35.69 21.54
CA LYS A 174 18.18 -35.66 22.92
C LYS A 174 19.20 -34.53 23.14
N ASN A 175 19.84 -34.06 22.08
CA ASN A 175 20.86 -33.01 22.13
C ASN A 175 20.25 -31.61 21.96
N GLY A 176 18.93 -31.50 21.88
CA GLY A 176 18.22 -30.28 21.63
C GLY A 176 18.31 -29.80 20.18
N ILE A 177 18.55 -30.69 19.22
CA ILE A 177 18.46 -30.36 17.80
C ILE A 177 16.98 -30.44 17.41
N LEU A 178 16.43 -29.28 17.06
CA LEU A 178 15.04 -29.14 16.60
C LEU A 178 15.03 -29.07 15.08
N THR A 179 14.17 -29.90 14.46
CA THR A 179 13.91 -29.89 13.03
C THR A 179 12.49 -29.39 12.77
N THR A 180 12.33 -28.46 11.82
CA THR A 180 11.04 -27.88 11.43
C THR A 180 10.45 -28.57 10.20
N ILE A 181 9.13 -28.47 10.00
CA ILE A 181 8.46 -29.02 8.81
C ILE A 181 8.70 -28.11 7.59
N GLY A 182 8.65 -26.79 7.78
CA GLY A 182 8.95 -25.78 6.77
C GLY A 182 10.34 -25.15 6.99
N PRO A 183 10.88 -24.48 5.97
CA PRO A 183 12.15 -23.76 6.13
C PRO A 183 11.96 -22.57 7.08
N HIS A 184 13.02 -22.19 7.78
CA HIS A 184 13.09 -21.00 8.62
C HIS A 184 14.17 -20.04 8.12
N ASP A 185 14.01 -18.75 8.47
CA ASP A 185 14.97 -17.68 8.17
C ASP A 185 15.66 -17.14 9.45
N PHE A 186 15.68 -17.95 10.53
CA PHE A 186 16.34 -17.59 11.81
C PHE A 186 17.85 -17.51 11.68
N GLN A 187 18.46 -16.76 12.58
CA GLN A 187 19.90 -16.56 12.67
C GLN A 187 20.45 -17.08 14.00
N ASP A 188 21.78 -17.24 14.08
CA ASP A 188 22.44 -17.60 15.33
C ASP A 188 22.14 -16.58 16.43
N ASN A 189 21.91 -17.09 17.64
CA ASN A 189 21.53 -16.34 18.83
C ASN A 189 20.14 -15.70 18.77
N ASP A 190 19.27 -16.05 17.81
CA ASP A 190 17.88 -15.67 17.85
C ASP A 190 17.16 -16.30 19.05
N LEU A 191 16.09 -15.60 19.51
CA LEU A 191 15.22 -16.10 20.55
C LEU A 191 13.96 -16.69 19.92
N ILE A 192 13.63 -17.91 20.32
CA ILE A 192 12.41 -18.58 19.94
C ILE A 192 11.64 -19.04 21.15
N LYS A 193 10.32 -19.11 21.03
CA LYS A 193 9.44 -19.76 22.01
C LYS A 193 8.90 -21.05 21.43
N ILE A 194 9.00 -22.13 22.19
CA ILE A 194 8.36 -23.41 21.86
C ILE A 194 7.00 -23.43 22.56
N GLU A 195 5.95 -23.80 21.85
CA GLU A 195 4.59 -23.96 22.38
C GLU A 195 3.97 -25.27 21.95
N GLY A 196 3.18 -25.87 22.83
CA GLY A 196 2.45 -27.12 22.59
C GLY A 196 3.23 -28.39 22.89
N THR A 197 4.34 -28.28 23.64
CA THR A 197 5.17 -29.42 24.09
C THR A 197 5.17 -29.52 25.60
N GLU A 198 5.82 -30.55 26.16
CA GLU A 198 6.07 -30.67 27.60
C GLU A 198 7.17 -29.71 28.10
N PHE A 199 7.89 -29.05 27.18
CA PHE A 199 8.99 -28.12 27.47
C PHE A 199 8.76 -26.76 26.82
N ASP A 200 7.56 -26.26 26.92
CA ASP A 200 7.22 -24.89 26.51
C ASP A 200 8.09 -23.88 27.26
N ASN A 201 9.04 -23.28 26.54
CA ASN A 201 9.98 -22.29 27.08
C ASN A 201 10.54 -21.43 25.95
N THR A 202 11.31 -20.42 26.34
CA THR A 202 12.09 -19.58 25.42
C THR A 202 13.53 -20.10 25.36
N TYR A 203 14.05 -20.25 24.15
CA TYR A 203 15.39 -20.73 23.89
C TYR A 203 16.13 -19.78 22.95
N GLU A 204 17.41 -19.60 23.21
CA GLU A 204 18.35 -19.06 22.24
C GLU A 204 18.83 -20.20 21.35
N ILE A 205 19.07 -19.94 20.06
CA ILE A 205 19.34 -20.97 19.07
C ILE A 205 20.66 -20.76 18.32
N ASN A 206 21.25 -21.86 17.83
CA ASN A 206 22.32 -21.87 16.83
C ASN A 206 21.86 -22.62 15.60
N ILE A 207 22.01 -22.02 14.42
CA ILE A 207 21.55 -22.59 13.15
C ILE A 207 22.44 -23.74 12.70
N ILE A 208 21.84 -24.82 12.21
CA ILE A 208 22.51 -25.95 11.59
C ILE A 208 22.30 -25.90 10.08
N ASP A 209 21.04 -25.79 9.65
CA ASP A 209 20.65 -25.64 8.25
C ASP A 209 19.28 -24.92 8.16
N ARG A 210 18.71 -24.82 6.95
CA ARG A 210 17.44 -24.12 6.69
C ARG A 210 16.21 -24.74 7.38
N PHE A 211 16.33 -25.97 7.90
CA PHE A 211 15.24 -26.71 8.54
C PHE A 211 15.55 -27.09 9.98
N SER A 212 16.79 -26.90 10.45
CA SER A 212 17.19 -27.35 11.76
C SER A 212 18.13 -26.39 12.48
N PHE A 213 17.98 -26.34 13.80
CA PHE A 213 18.78 -25.53 14.69
C PHE A 213 18.90 -26.19 16.05
N LYS A 214 19.93 -25.82 16.80
CA LYS A 214 20.20 -26.33 18.15
C LYS A 214 19.66 -25.35 19.18
N LEU A 215 18.86 -25.86 20.11
CA LEU A 215 18.39 -25.13 21.29
C LEU A 215 19.56 -25.03 22.30
N LEU A 216 19.91 -23.82 22.72
CA LEU A 216 20.93 -23.59 23.72
C LEU A 216 20.33 -23.85 25.12
N ASN A 217 21.11 -24.46 26.01
CA ASN A 217 20.70 -24.83 27.37
C ASN A 217 19.46 -25.77 27.45
N PHE A 218 19.24 -26.55 26.40
CA PHE A 218 18.22 -27.59 26.41
C PHE A 218 18.68 -28.75 27.30
N ASN A 219 17.94 -29.07 28.37
CA ASN A 219 18.32 -30.11 29.33
C ASN A 219 17.06 -30.91 29.74
N HIS A 220 16.68 -31.86 28.89
CA HIS A 220 15.55 -32.75 29.12
C HIS A 220 15.95 -34.19 28.78
N ASP A 221 16.25 -35.00 29.82
CA ASP A 221 16.82 -36.33 29.61
C ASP A 221 15.82 -37.43 29.21
N ASN A 222 14.52 -37.23 29.47
CA ASN A 222 13.48 -38.23 29.18
C ASN A 222 12.19 -37.56 28.68
N PHE A 223 12.12 -37.24 27.40
CA PHE A 223 10.92 -36.74 26.78
C PHE A 223 10.52 -37.52 25.55
N LYS A 224 9.23 -37.49 25.22
CA LYS A 224 8.68 -37.96 23.95
C LYS A 224 8.06 -36.75 23.21
N PHE A 225 8.73 -36.32 22.15
CA PHE A 225 8.15 -35.27 21.30
C PHE A 225 6.89 -35.81 20.60
N ILE A 226 5.77 -35.12 20.73
CA ILE A 226 4.50 -35.45 20.09
C ILE A 226 4.13 -34.40 19.04
N ASN A 227 4.14 -33.13 19.43
CA ASN A 227 3.75 -32.01 18.58
C ASN A 227 4.20 -30.69 19.20
N GLY A 228 4.37 -29.63 18.38
CA GLY A 228 4.71 -28.30 18.87
C GLY A 228 4.94 -27.31 17.76
N THR A 229 5.01 -26.04 18.12
CA THR A 229 5.31 -24.92 17.22
C THR A 229 6.44 -24.07 17.77
N VAL A 230 7.23 -23.51 16.85
CA VAL A 230 8.25 -22.50 17.13
C VAL A 230 7.70 -21.14 16.76
N ILE A 231 7.80 -20.20 17.68
CA ILE A 231 7.44 -18.80 17.51
C ILE A 231 8.69 -17.95 17.65
N TYR A 232 8.99 -17.11 16.67
CA TYR A 232 10.09 -16.15 16.74
C TYR A 232 9.78 -15.06 17.77
N ILE A 233 10.76 -14.73 18.62
CA ILE A 233 10.68 -13.64 19.58
C ILE A 233 11.59 -12.51 19.10
N LYS A 234 10.99 -11.35 18.79
CA LYS A 234 11.74 -10.16 18.42
C LYS A 234 12.57 -9.64 19.58
N LYS A 235 13.84 -9.38 19.30
CA LYS A 235 14.77 -8.78 20.27
C LYS A 235 14.55 -7.28 20.38
N GLU A 236 14.73 -6.75 21.58
CA GLU A 236 14.82 -5.31 21.79
C GLU A 236 16.21 -4.79 21.43
N TYR A 237 16.27 -3.65 20.77
CA TYR A 237 17.51 -2.98 20.38
C TYR A 237 17.63 -1.65 21.11
N ASN A 238 18.82 -1.37 21.61
CA ASN A 238 19.18 -0.08 22.21
C ASN A 238 20.02 0.74 21.24
N ILE A 239 19.54 1.94 20.92
CA ILE A 239 20.26 2.89 20.07
C ILE A 239 20.84 4.02 20.93
N ASN A 240 22.07 4.42 20.58
CA ASN A 240 22.76 5.55 21.17
C ASN A 240 23.20 6.49 20.05
N HIS A 241 22.48 7.58 19.84
CA HIS A 241 22.83 8.57 18.85
C HIS A 241 23.79 9.62 19.42
N LYS A 242 24.69 10.13 18.58
CA LYS A 242 25.54 11.26 18.89
C LYS A 242 24.75 12.57 18.79
N ARG A 243 25.25 13.61 19.42
CA ARG A 243 24.82 15.00 19.25
C ARG A 243 24.89 15.39 17.76
N PHE A 244 24.08 16.38 17.36
CA PHE A 244 24.11 16.92 16.00
C PHE A 244 25.52 17.32 15.58
N TYR A 245 25.90 16.92 14.39
CA TYR A 245 27.16 17.26 13.72
C TYR A 245 26.89 17.32 12.21
N LEU A 246 27.60 18.18 11.52
CA LEU A 246 27.57 18.23 10.06
C LEU A 246 28.57 17.25 9.48
N GLU A 247 28.12 16.47 8.50
CA GLU A 247 29.02 15.64 7.68
C GLU A 247 29.55 16.40 6.47
N ASN A 248 28.74 17.28 5.87
CA ASN A 248 29.08 18.08 4.70
C ASN A 248 28.37 19.44 4.76
N ASP A 249 28.91 20.43 4.06
CA ASP A 249 28.24 21.71 3.87
C ASP A 249 26.94 21.51 3.08
N ILE A 250 25.80 21.76 3.73
CA ILE A 250 24.49 21.66 3.11
C ILE A 250 24.13 23.04 2.57
N ASN A 251 24.18 23.17 1.24
CA ASN A 251 23.71 24.40 0.60
C ASN A 251 22.19 24.38 0.55
N ILE A 252 21.54 25.30 1.25
CA ILE A 252 20.07 25.45 1.28
C ILE A 252 19.68 26.34 0.10
N ASP A 253 19.17 25.76 -0.97
CA ASP A 253 18.51 26.49 -2.05
C ASP A 253 17.03 26.71 -1.70
N ASN A 254 16.50 27.90 -1.95
CA ASN A 254 15.13 28.25 -1.56
C ASN A 254 14.04 27.72 -2.52
N HIS A 255 14.39 26.96 -3.53
CA HIS A 255 13.43 26.42 -4.49
C HIS A 255 12.84 25.09 -4.03
N GLU A 256 11.60 25.13 -3.56
CA GLU A 256 10.87 23.96 -3.08
C GLU A 256 9.83 23.53 -4.15
N ILE A 257 9.77 22.26 -4.48
CA ILE A 257 8.73 21.67 -5.36
C ILE A 257 7.88 20.65 -4.59
N ILE A 258 6.61 20.58 -4.93
CA ILE A 258 5.62 19.80 -4.15
C ILE A 258 5.92 18.27 -4.09
N PRO A 259 6.48 17.58 -5.11
CA PRO A 259 6.89 16.19 -4.98
C PRO A 259 7.93 15.97 -3.88
N ILE A 260 8.91 16.84 -3.78
CA ILE A 260 9.98 16.79 -2.76
C ILE A 260 9.42 17.09 -1.36
N VAL A 261 8.49 18.04 -1.26
CA VAL A 261 7.72 18.29 -0.03
C VAL A 261 7.01 17.04 0.45
N SER A 262 6.31 16.34 -0.45
CA SER A 262 5.59 15.09 -0.14
C SER A 262 6.55 14.00 0.36
N ILE A 263 7.73 13.86 -0.26
CA ILE A 263 8.72 12.84 0.12
C ILE A 263 9.34 13.19 1.49
N PHE A 264 10.03 14.32 1.61
CA PHE A 264 10.79 14.64 2.83
C PHE A 264 9.91 14.98 4.02
N GLY A 265 8.79 15.70 3.80
CA GLY A 265 7.86 16.01 4.87
C GLY A 265 7.26 14.73 5.48
N SER A 266 6.96 13.73 4.66
CA SER A 266 6.43 12.46 5.13
C SER A 266 7.49 11.54 5.75
N LEU A 267 8.73 11.55 5.24
CA LEU A 267 9.85 10.85 5.88
C LEU A 267 10.10 11.36 7.29
N VAL A 268 10.16 12.69 7.48
CA VAL A 268 10.35 13.31 8.80
C VAL A 268 9.21 12.98 9.75
N ALA A 269 7.96 13.02 9.27
CA ALA A 269 6.82 12.63 10.09
C ALA A 269 6.87 11.14 10.48
N SER A 270 7.29 10.25 9.55
CA SER A 270 7.50 8.83 9.82
C SER A 270 8.59 8.63 10.88
N GLU A 271 9.71 9.32 10.80
CA GLU A 271 10.79 9.24 11.80
C GLU A 271 10.30 9.70 13.19
N ALA A 272 9.52 10.77 13.26
CA ALA A 272 8.91 11.18 14.52
C ALA A 272 8.00 10.10 15.12
N ILE A 273 7.18 9.43 14.29
CA ILE A 273 6.31 8.33 14.71
C ILE A 273 7.12 7.12 15.21
N LYS A 274 8.25 6.77 14.56
CA LYS A 274 9.15 5.71 15.03
C LYS A 274 9.72 6.01 16.41
N LEU A 275 10.22 7.23 16.61
CA LEU A 275 10.78 7.67 17.88
C LEU A 275 9.74 7.70 19.02
N ILE A 276 8.47 7.96 18.70
CA ILE A 276 7.35 7.98 19.64
C ILE A 276 6.88 6.57 19.98
N SER A 277 6.68 5.74 18.96
CA SER A 277 6.10 4.40 19.11
C SER A 277 7.07 3.36 19.63
N HIS A 278 8.37 3.63 19.55
CA HIS A 278 9.45 2.65 19.79
C HIS A 278 9.40 1.46 18.84
N LYS A 279 8.82 1.65 17.66
CA LYS A 279 8.77 0.67 16.59
C LYS A 279 9.53 1.14 15.38
N TYR A 280 10.19 0.20 14.73
CA TYR A 280 10.98 0.35 13.51
C TYR A 280 12.28 1.11 13.71
N MET A 281 13.27 0.76 12.89
CA MET A 281 14.58 1.35 12.96
C MET A 281 14.55 2.81 12.48
N PRO A 282 14.85 3.79 13.33
CA PRO A 282 15.01 5.18 12.88
C PRO A 282 16.27 5.33 12.01
N ILE A 283 16.34 6.43 11.28
CA ILE A 283 17.54 6.81 10.54
C ILE A 283 18.75 6.80 11.48
N ASN A 284 19.81 6.09 11.08
CA ASN A 284 21.06 6.04 11.81
C ASN A 284 21.83 7.36 11.61
N GLN A 285 21.32 8.40 12.25
CA GLN A 285 21.75 9.79 12.30
C GLN A 285 21.56 10.56 10.99
N TRP A 286 22.17 10.19 9.86
CA TRP A 286 22.03 10.91 8.61
C TRP A 286 21.38 10.07 7.50
N PHE A 287 20.46 10.68 6.76
CA PHE A 287 19.88 10.18 5.53
C PHE A 287 19.87 11.32 4.52
N THR A 288 20.44 11.11 3.35
CA THR A 288 20.42 12.07 2.23
C THR A 288 19.89 11.38 0.99
N TRP A 289 18.99 12.07 0.30
CA TRP A 289 18.47 11.61 -0.99
C TRP A 289 18.31 12.80 -1.93
N GLU A 290 18.51 12.56 -3.23
CA GLU A 290 18.38 13.57 -4.28
C GLU A 290 17.83 12.95 -5.57
N GLU A 291 17.06 13.74 -6.31
CA GLU A 291 16.65 13.39 -7.68
C GLU A 291 17.68 13.95 -8.67
N SER A 292 18.76 13.21 -8.83
CA SER A 292 19.93 13.68 -9.60
C SER A 292 19.64 13.88 -11.11
N ILE A 293 18.67 13.13 -11.66
CA ILE A 293 18.32 13.23 -13.09
C ILE A 293 17.64 14.56 -13.37
N ILE A 294 16.63 14.91 -12.58
CA ILE A 294 15.90 16.18 -12.77
C ILE A 294 16.76 17.39 -12.36
N ILE A 295 17.67 17.26 -11.40
CA ILE A 295 18.62 18.32 -11.04
C ILE A 295 19.40 18.82 -12.28
N ASN A 296 19.85 17.90 -13.12
CA ASN A 296 20.60 18.21 -14.33
C ASN A 296 19.75 18.92 -15.41
N MET A 297 18.42 18.90 -15.28
CA MET A 297 17.48 19.57 -16.18
C MET A 297 17.10 20.99 -15.73
N ILE A 298 17.61 21.46 -14.59
CA ILE A 298 17.32 22.81 -14.11
C ILE A 298 17.86 23.84 -15.10
N ASN A 299 16.93 24.61 -15.65
CA ASN A 299 17.23 25.73 -16.56
C ASN A 299 16.43 26.97 -16.10
N LYS A 300 17.01 27.73 -15.15
CA LYS A 300 16.34 28.85 -14.49
C LYS A 300 15.89 29.92 -15.49
N ASP A 301 14.58 30.16 -15.55
CA ASP A 301 13.95 31.21 -16.34
C ASP A 301 12.99 32.05 -15.50
N ASN A 302 13.49 33.19 -15.04
CA ASN A 302 12.71 34.12 -14.18
C ASN A 302 11.57 34.84 -14.94
N THR A 303 11.44 34.67 -16.25
CA THR A 303 10.32 35.21 -17.03
C THR A 303 9.04 34.37 -16.91
N CYS A 304 9.17 33.11 -16.47
CA CYS A 304 8.07 32.20 -16.24
C CYS A 304 7.23 32.59 -15.02
N LYS A 305 5.94 32.23 -15.05
CA LYS A 305 4.97 32.58 -14.00
C LYS A 305 4.92 31.56 -12.88
N THR A 306 5.06 30.28 -13.21
CA THR A 306 4.98 29.19 -12.23
C THR A 306 6.35 28.87 -11.64
N ASN A 307 6.37 28.22 -10.48
CA ASN A 307 7.60 27.74 -9.86
C ASN A 307 8.33 26.74 -10.76
N TYR A 308 7.59 25.85 -11.42
CA TYR A 308 8.13 24.86 -12.36
C TYR A 308 8.73 25.50 -13.61
N GLY A 309 8.07 26.52 -14.15
CA GLY A 309 8.62 27.29 -15.26
C GLY A 309 9.90 28.04 -14.87
N LYS A 310 9.94 28.64 -13.71
CA LYS A 310 11.15 29.34 -13.18
C LYS A 310 12.33 28.38 -13.01
N LEU A 311 12.09 27.10 -12.64
CA LEU A 311 13.13 26.10 -12.46
C LEU A 311 13.55 25.40 -13.75
N PHE A 312 12.60 25.07 -14.60
CA PHE A 312 12.80 24.16 -15.75
C PHE A 312 12.54 24.81 -17.11
N GLY A 313 12.20 26.09 -17.11
CA GLY A 313 11.93 26.85 -18.34
C GLY A 313 10.50 26.80 -18.84
N LYS A 314 10.25 27.63 -19.85
CA LYS A 314 8.92 27.88 -20.40
C LYS A 314 8.26 26.64 -21.03
N GLU A 315 9.06 25.75 -21.63
CA GLU A 315 8.52 24.54 -22.27
C GLU A 315 7.80 23.64 -21.27
N LEU A 316 8.39 23.38 -20.10
CA LEU A 316 7.74 22.56 -19.08
C LEU A 316 6.51 23.28 -18.49
N GLU A 317 6.60 24.60 -18.27
CA GLU A 317 5.45 25.39 -17.82
C GLU A 317 4.25 25.22 -18.76
N ASP A 318 4.47 25.36 -20.06
CA ASP A 318 3.42 25.24 -21.06
C ASP A 318 2.87 23.80 -21.14
N LYS A 319 3.72 22.79 -21.04
CA LYS A 319 3.28 21.38 -20.97
C LYS A 319 2.40 21.11 -19.75
N LEU A 320 2.76 21.59 -18.57
CA LEU A 320 1.97 21.44 -17.35
C LEU A 320 0.62 22.16 -17.49
N LEU A 321 0.63 23.43 -17.92
CA LEU A 321 -0.58 24.25 -18.07
C LEU A 321 -1.55 23.76 -19.16
N ASN A 322 -1.09 22.96 -20.14
CA ASN A 322 -1.90 22.41 -21.21
C ASN A 322 -2.16 20.89 -21.04
N SER A 323 -1.65 20.28 -19.99
CA SER A 323 -1.84 18.85 -19.74
C SER A 323 -3.21 18.53 -19.14
N LYS A 324 -3.74 17.35 -19.51
CA LYS A 324 -5.00 16.82 -19.01
C LYS A 324 -4.80 15.42 -18.45
N TRP A 325 -5.10 15.25 -17.18
CA TRP A 325 -4.82 14.02 -16.46
C TRP A 325 -6.09 13.30 -16.02
N PHE A 326 -6.09 11.98 -16.15
CA PHE A 326 -7.15 11.13 -15.63
C PHE A 326 -6.69 10.43 -14.37
N LEU A 327 -7.31 10.75 -13.23
CA LEU A 327 -7.05 10.11 -11.95
C LEU A 327 -8.14 9.08 -11.66
N VAL A 328 -7.73 7.82 -11.52
CA VAL A 328 -8.59 6.70 -11.20
C VAL A 328 -8.42 6.32 -9.73
N GLY A 329 -9.46 6.60 -8.93
CA GLY A 329 -9.46 6.44 -7.49
C GLY A 329 -9.05 7.71 -6.74
N SER A 330 -9.90 8.19 -5.83
CA SER A 330 -9.66 9.32 -4.92
C SER A 330 -9.53 8.88 -3.45
N GLY A 331 -8.91 7.69 -3.25
CA GLY A 331 -8.50 7.17 -1.96
C GLY A 331 -7.29 7.91 -1.38
N ALA A 332 -6.47 7.25 -0.56
CA ALA A 332 -5.35 7.91 0.10
C ALA A 332 -4.28 8.40 -0.90
N ILE A 333 -3.87 7.56 -1.85
CA ILE A 333 -2.93 7.95 -2.93
C ILE A 333 -3.56 9.02 -3.82
N GLY A 334 -4.83 8.85 -4.21
CA GLY A 334 -5.51 9.81 -5.06
C GLY A 334 -5.63 11.21 -4.44
N CYS A 335 -5.89 11.32 -3.14
CA CYS A 335 -5.86 12.60 -2.42
C CYS A 335 -4.51 13.30 -2.52
N GLU A 336 -3.41 12.55 -2.38
CA GLU A 336 -2.05 13.09 -2.49
C GLU A 336 -1.69 13.45 -3.94
N HIS A 337 -2.10 12.64 -4.93
CA HIS A 337 -1.94 12.98 -6.35
C HIS A 337 -2.65 14.29 -6.70
N LEU A 338 -3.88 14.46 -6.25
CA LEU A 338 -4.66 15.69 -6.49
C LEU A 338 -3.96 16.94 -5.92
N LYS A 339 -3.49 16.86 -4.66
CA LYS A 339 -2.69 17.94 -4.06
C LYS A 339 -1.47 18.27 -4.91
N ASN A 340 -0.70 17.24 -5.28
CA ASN A 340 0.52 17.43 -6.03
C ASN A 340 0.24 18.03 -7.42
N LEU A 341 -0.73 17.50 -8.18
CA LEU A 341 -1.13 18.08 -9.47
C LEU A 341 -1.57 19.53 -9.37
N ALA A 342 -2.32 19.87 -8.30
CA ALA A 342 -2.77 21.23 -8.06
C ALA A 342 -1.61 22.22 -7.87
N TYR A 343 -0.57 21.81 -7.13
CA TYR A 343 0.60 22.65 -6.85
C TYR A 343 1.69 22.54 -7.93
N MET A 344 1.56 21.57 -8.85
CA MET A 344 2.32 21.53 -10.12
C MET A 344 1.71 22.42 -11.20
N ASN A 345 0.57 23.06 -10.94
CA ASN A 345 -0.18 23.92 -11.87
C ASN A 345 -0.72 23.17 -13.09
N VAL A 346 -1.07 21.90 -12.94
CA VAL A 346 -1.82 21.15 -13.95
C VAL A 346 -3.22 21.77 -14.06
N LYS A 347 -3.70 21.96 -15.31
CA LYS A 347 -4.96 22.70 -15.53
C LYS A 347 -6.20 21.81 -15.54
N ASP A 348 -6.15 20.69 -16.22
CA ASP A 348 -7.31 19.84 -16.47
C ASP A 348 -7.14 18.48 -15.80
N ILE A 349 -8.09 18.13 -14.90
CA ILE A 349 -8.09 16.85 -14.18
C ILE A 349 -9.49 16.23 -14.28
N ILE A 350 -9.55 14.96 -14.66
CA ILE A 350 -10.75 14.13 -14.54
C ILE A 350 -10.53 13.16 -13.40
N ILE A 351 -11.48 13.04 -12.49
CA ILE A 351 -11.41 12.13 -11.34
C ILE A 351 -12.58 11.17 -11.41
N THR A 352 -12.38 9.90 -11.16
CA THR A 352 -13.45 8.95 -10.92
C THR A 352 -13.21 8.10 -9.68
N ASP A 353 -14.24 7.93 -8.86
CA ASP A 353 -14.25 7.04 -7.70
C ASP A 353 -15.71 6.78 -7.29
N PRO A 354 -16.22 5.53 -7.33
CA PRO A 354 -17.59 5.19 -6.97
C PRO A 354 -17.85 5.14 -5.46
N ASP A 355 -16.80 5.15 -4.64
CA ASP A 355 -16.90 4.95 -3.20
C ASP A 355 -17.39 6.19 -2.46
N ILE A 356 -17.99 5.96 -1.29
CA ILE A 356 -18.34 6.99 -0.31
C ILE A 356 -17.24 7.12 0.76
N ILE A 357 -17.23 8.27 1.40
CA ILE A 357 -16.29 8.58 2.49
C ILE A 357 -16.77 7.91 3.78
N GLU A 358 -15.86 7.19 4.42
CA GLU A 358 -16.07 6.54 5.71
C GLU A 358 -15.19 7.16 6.80
N LYS A 359 -15.55 6.97 8.07
CA LYS A 359 -14.77 7.46 9.20
C LYS A 359 -13.34 6.89 9.22
N SER A 360 -13.18 5.62 8.85
CA SER A 360 -11.88 4.94 8.74
C SER A 360 -10.94 5.51 7.67
N ASN A 361 -11.45 6.36 6.78
CA ASN A 361 -10.66 7.02 5.74
C ASN A 361 -9.92 8.27 6.25
N LEU A 362 -10.46 8.96 7.27
CA LEU A 362 -10.06 10.30 7.68
C LEU A 362 -8.65 10.37 8.27
N ASN A 363 -8.07 9.26 8.70
CA ASN A 363 -6.69 9.21 9.23
C ASN A 363 -5.60 9.24 8.14
N ARG A 364 -5.96 9.15 6.84
CA ARG A 364 -5.01 9.16 5.73
C ARG A 364 -5.50 9.82 4.44
N GLN A 365 -6.80 9.95 4.23
CA GLN A 365 -7.40 10.66 3.07
C GLN A 365 -7.63 12.12 3.47
N PHE A 366 -6.54 12.90 3.47
CA PHE A 366 -6.46 14.21 4.13
C PHE A 366 -7.39 15.29 3.56
N LEU A 367 -7.96 15.09 2.38
CA LEU A 367 -8.95 16.00 1.81
C LEU A 367 -10.28 15.95 2.57
N PHE A 368 -10.60 14.84 3.24
CA PHE A 368 -11.91 14.63 3.82
C PHE A 368 -12.01 15.06 5.30
N ARG A 369 -13.24 15.34 5.72
CA ARG A 369 -13.60 15.77 7.09
C ARG A 369 -14.79 14.97 7.58
N ASN A 370 -15.10 15.04 8.88
CA ASN A 370 -16.23 14.34 9.50
C ASN A 370 -17.59 14.66 8.83
N ASN A 371 -17.82 15.89 8.40
CA ASN A 371 -19.04 16.32 7.72
C ASN A 371 -19.15 15.83 6.26
N HIS A 372 -18.12 15.16 5.75
CA HIS A 372 -18.10 14.57 4.41
C HIS A 372 -18.47 13.08 4.42
N ILE A 373 -18.54 12.44 5.61
CA ILE A 373 -18.89 11.01 5.72
C ILE A 373 -20.24 10.76 5.03
N GLY A 374 -20.28 9.69 4.21
CA GLY A 374 -21.44 9.29 3.41
C GLY A 374 -21.56 9.99 2.05
N LYS A 375 -20.68 10.95 1.71
CA LYS A 375 -20.64 11.59 0.38
C LYS A 375 -19.61 10.88 -0.51
N PHE A 376 -19.76 11.01 -1.84
CA PHE A 376 -18.82 10.41 -2.80
C PHE A 376 -17.43 11.04 -2.71
N LYS A 377 -16.41 10.18 -2.73
CA LYS A 377 -15.01 10.61 -2.58
C LYS A 377 -14.57 11.54 -3.72
N SER A 378 -14.83 11.18 -4.98
CA SER A 378 -14.44 11.97 -6.16
C SER A 378 -15.01 13.37 -6.14
N ILE A 379 -16.30 13.51 -5.80
CA ILE A 379 -17.00 14.82 -5.78
C ILE A 379 -16.36 15.73 -4.74
N ILE A 380 -16.22 15.23 -3.49
CA ILE A 380 -15.66 16.03 -2.40
C ILE A 380 -14.19 16.36 -2.63
N ALA A 381 -13.39 15.42 -3.16
CA ALA A 381 -12.00 15.67 -3.49
C ALA A 381 -11.86 16.77 -4.54
N GLY A 382 -12.67 16.74 -5.61
CA GLY A 382 -12.68 17.75 -6.65
C GLY A 382 -13.03 19.13 -6.11
N ASP A 383 -14.08 19.25 -5.29
CA ASP A 383 -14.50 20.50 -4.67
C ASP A 383 -13.40 21.13 -3.80
N ILE A 384 -12.73 20.30 -2.98
CA ILE A 384 -11.69 20.79 -2.09
C ILE A 384 -10.45 21.25 -2.87
N ILE A 385 -10.04 20.50 -3.88
CA ILE A 385 -8.88 20.87 -4.72
C ILE A 385 -9.15 22.13 -5.52
N LYS A 386 -10.37 22.30 -6.04
CA LYS A 386 -10.78 23.54 -6.70
C LYS A 386 -10.73 24.74 -5.75
N ASN A 387 -11.03 24.54 -4.47
CA ASN A 387 -10.88 25.57 -3.44
C ASN A 387 -9.43 25.82 -3.04
N MET A 388 -8.53 24.83 -3.20
CA MET A 388 -7.08 25.00 -2.97
C MET A 388 -6.42 25.77 -4.12
N ASN A 389 -6.81 25.47 -5.36
CA ASN A 389 -6.32 26.16 -6.55
C ASN A 389 -7.47 26.44 -7.53
N ASN A 390 -7.92 27.69 -7.59
CA ASN A 390 -9.05 28.11 -8.42
C ASN A 390 -8.78 28.05 -9.94
N ASN A 391 -7.52 27.89 -10.34
CA ASN A 391 -7.12 27.85 -11.77
C ASN A 391 -7.27 26.45 -12.40
N ILE A 392 -7.70 25.45 -11.62
CA ILE A 392 -7.85 24.07 -12.08
C ILE A 392 -9.26 23.80 -12.57
N ASN A 393 -9.37 23.15 -13.71
CA ASN A 393 -10.63 22.57 -14.20
C ASN A 393 -10.70 21.11 -13.74
N ILE A 394 -11.69 20.78 -12.91
CA ILE A 394 -11.90 19.43 -12.40
C ILE A 394 -13.26 18.91 -12.84
N ILE A 395 -13.27 17.72 -13.43
CA ILE A 395 -14.47 16.92 -13.69
C ILE A 395 -14.44 15.75 -12.71
N SER A 396 -15.49 15.59 -11.93
CA SER A 396 -15.59 14.55 -10.90
C SER A 396 -16.73 13.60 -11.22
N ASP A 397 -16.41 12.35 -11.48
CA ASP A 397 -17.34 11.28 -11.83
C ASP A 397 -17.38 10.22 -10.71
N ILE A 398 -18.49 9.49 -10.63
CA ILE A 398 -18.69 8.39 -9.67
C ILE A 398 -18.65 7.02 -10.36
N GLU A 399 -18.12 6.98 -11.57
CA GLU A 399 -18.12 5.80 -12.40
C GLU A 399 -17.02 4.82 -11.98
N LYS A 400 -17.35 3.54 -11.99
CA LYS A 400 -16.39 2.47 -11.76
C LYS A 400 -15.65 2.15 -13.05
N VAL A 401 -14.34 1.91 -12.96
CA VAL A 401 -13.52 1.50 -14.10
C VAL A 401 -13.34 -0.02 -14.07
N ASP A 402 -14.04 -0.68 -14.98
CA ASP A 402 -13.97 -2.14 -15.19
C ASP A 402 -14.49 -2.51 -16.60
N ASN A 403 -14.50 -3.81 -16.88
CA ASN A 403 -14.99 -4.33 -18.18
C ASN A 403 -16.49 -4.07 -18.43
N ASP A 404 -17.29 -3.92 -17.39
CA ASP A 404 -18.73 -3.68 -17.53
C ASP A 404 -19.01 -2.23 -17.95
N ASN A 405 -18.06 -1.31 -17.66
CA ASN A 405 -18.17 0.13 -17.98
C ASN A 405 -17.08 0.62 -18.94
N ILE A 406 -16.64 -0.22 -19.87
CA ILE A 406 -15.55 0.08 -20.81
C ILE A 406 -15.83 1.34 -21.66
N LYS A 407 -17.09 1.61 -22.01
CA LYS A 407 -17.47 2.80 -22.81
C LYS A 407 -17.13 4.12 -22.11
N TYR A 408 -17.26 4.17 -20.78
CA TYR A 408 -16.89 5.34 -20.00
C TYR A 408 -15.39 5.61 -20.12
N THR A 409 -14.57 4.58 -19.88
CA THR A 409 -13.12 4.68 -19.97
C THR A 409 -12.65 5.03 -21.38
N ASP A 410 -13.22 4.38 -22.42
CA ASP A 410 -12.92 4.66 -23.82
C ASP A 410 -13.23 6.12 -24.19
N ASN A 411 -14.35 6.68 -23.73
CA ASN A 411 -14.71 8.08 -23.99
C ASN A 411 -13.71 9.08 -23.39
N ILE A 412 -13.18 8.78 -22.20
CA ILE A 412 -12.16 9.62 -21.56
C ILE A 412 -10.83 9.52 -22.31
N LEU A 413 -10.33 8.30 -22.52
CA LEU A 413 -8.99 8.08 -23.09
C LEU A 413 -8.89 8.54 -24.55
N ASN A 414 -9.99 8.54 -25.30
CA ASN A 414 -10.04 9.10 -26.65
C ASN A 414 -9.99 10.65 -26.68
N ASN A 415 -10.07 11.34 -25.54
CA ASN A 415 -10.28 12.78 -25.46
C ASN A 415 -9.02 13.55 -25.06
N ASN A 416 -7.90 13.30 -25.76
CA ASN A 416 -6.61 13.97 -25.61
C ASN A 416 -6.09 14.00 -24.14
N ILE A 417 -6.13 12.86 -23.47
CA ILE A 417 -5.56 12.69 -22.14
C ILE A 417 -4.04 12.64 -22.25
N THR A 418 -3.33 13.42 -21.43
CA THR A 418 -1.87 13.43 -21.35
C THR A 418 -1.33 12.18 -20.66
N GLY A 419 -2.04 11.67 -19.65
CA GLY A 419 -1.67 10.47 -18.93
C GLY A 419 -2.69 10.09 -17.86
N VAL A 420 -2.49 8.91 -17.29
CA VAL A 420 -3.34 8.31 -16.25
C VAL A 420 -2.55 8.12 -14.97
N LEU A 421 -3.18 8.39 -13.84
CA LEU A 421 -2.66 8.16 -12.50
C LEU A 421 -3.57 7.16 -11.78
N ASN A 422 -3.01 6.05 -11.30
CA ASN A 422 -3.76 5.06 -10.55
C ASN A 422 -3.63 5.27 -9.03
N GLY A 423 -4.78 5.44 -8.36
CA GLY A 423 -4.92 5.39 -6.92
C GLY A 423 -5.78 4.18 -6.48
N LEU A 424 -5.69 3.08 -7.21
CA LEU A 424 -6.51 1.87 -7.06
C LEU A 424 -5.98 0.94 -5.97
N ASP A 425 -6.87 0.17 -5.36
CA ASP A 425 -6.57 -0.77 -4.27
C ASP A 425 -6.74 -2.25 -4.65
N ASN A 426 -7.17 -2.55 -5.90
CA ASN A 426 -7.35 -3.92 -6.36
C ASN A 426 -6.64 -4.18 -7.69
N ILE A 427 -6.12 -5.41 -7.85
CA ILE A 427 -5.30 -5.83 -8.98
C ILE A 427 -6.10 -5.86 -10.29
N ASN A 428 -7.37 -6.25 -10.25
CA ASN A 428 -8.17 -6.36 -11.46
C ASN A 428 -8.40 -5.00 -12.12
N ALA A 429 -8.72 -3.97 -11.32
CA ALA A 429 -8.86 -2.61 -11.83
C ALA A 429 -7.53 -2.03 -12.34
N ARG A 430 -6.39 -2.37 -11.71
CA ARG A 430 -5.06 -1.98 -12.20
C ARG A 430 -4.75 -2.61 -13.54
N LYS A 431 -4.97 -3.92 -13.69
CA LYS A 431 -4.79 -4.62 -14.98
C LYS A 431 -5.71 -4.07 -16.05
N PHE A 432 -6.98 -3.82 -15.73
CA PHE A 432 -7.91 -3.19 -16.66
C PHE A 432 -7.40 -1.84 -17.16
N MET A 433 -6.95 -0.94 -16.25
CA MET A 433 -6.43 0.35 -16.65
C MET A 433 -5.13 0.24 -17.44
N ASP A 434 -4.25 -0.71 -17.12
CA ASP A 434 -3.04 -1.01 -17.87
C ASP A 434 -3.39 -1.40 -19.33
N GLU A 435 -4.33 -2.34 -19.52
CA GLU A 435 -4.82 -2.74 -20.84
C GLU A 435 -5.43 -1.57 -21.63
N GLN A 436 -6.20 -0.71 -20.96
CA GLN A 436 -6.78 0.47 -21.60
C GLN A 436 -5.71 1.49 -21.98
N CYS A 437 -4.76 1.79 -21.09
CA CYS A 437 -3.65 2.69 -21.39
C CYS A 437 -2.78 2.13 -22.53
N PHE A 438 -2.52 0.84 -22.54
CA PHE A 438 -1.83 0.15 -23.63
C PHE A 438 -2.62 0.28 -24.95
N LYS A 439 -3.94 0.08 -24.94
CA LYS A 439 -4.84 0.24 -26.10
C LYS A 439 -4.76 1.62 -26.74
N TYR A 440 -4.62 2.68 -25.93
CA TYR A 440 -4.62 4.07 -26.40
C TYR A 440 -3.23 4.70 -26.48
N ASN A 441 -2.15 3.95 -26.17
CA ASN A 441 -0.77 4.45 -26.08
C ASN A 441 -0.66 5.67 -25.14
N ILE A 442 -1.27 5.59 -23.96
CA ILE A 442 -1.28 6.63 -22.95
C ILE A 442 -0.37 6.20 -21.79
N PRO A 443 0.49 7.06 -21.25
CA PRO A 443 1.31 6.71 -20.10
C PRO A 443 0.44 6.48 -18.85
N LEU A 444 0.85 5.50 -18.05
CA LEU A 444 0.23 5.15 -16.79
C LEU A 444 1.27 5.22 -15.67
N PHE A 445 0.92 5.91 -14.59
CA PHE A 445 1.72 5.93 -13.36
C PHE A 445 1.02 5.09 -12.32
N GLU A 446 1.52 3.86 -12.14
CA GLU A 446 0.94 2.87 -11.23
C GLU A 446 1.52 3.02 -9.84
N CYS A 447 0.65 3.06 -8.81
CA CYS A 447 1.04 3.25 -7.43
C CYS A 447 0.33 2.27 -6.50
N GLY A 448 1.08 1.70 -5.55
CA GLY A 448 0.55 0.81 -4.53
C GLY A 448 1.16 1.06 -3.15
N THR A 449 0.38 0.81 -2.09
CA THR A 449 0.87 0.88 -0.71
C THR A 449 0.33 -0.26 0.13
N HIS A 450 1.15 -0.76 1.05
CA HIS A 450 0.80 -1.77 2.03
C HIS A 450 1.49 -1.44 3.37
N GLY A 451 0.77 -0.76 4.27
CA GLY A 451 1.34 -0.28 5.55
C GLY A 451 2.51 0.66 5.34
N THR A 452 3.69 0.26 5.78
CA THR A 452 4.95 0.99 5.65
C THR A 452 5.64 0.81 4.30
N LYS A 453 5.21 -0.17 3.50
CA LYS A 453 5.77 -0.47 2.18
C LYS A 453 4.96 0.21 1.08
N GLY A 454 5.65 0.65 0.03
CA GLY A 454 5.00 1.24 -1.14
C GLY A 454 5.82 1.02 -2.41
N ASN A 455 5.13 1.02 -3.53
CA ASN A 455 5.73 0.87 -4.85
C ASN A 455 5.13 1.87 -5.84
N MET A 456 5.95 2.28 -6.79
CA MET A 456 5.54 3.12 -7.91
C MET A 456 6.26 2.64 -9.17
N GLN A 457 5.52 2.54 -10.28
CA GLN A 457 6.01 2.10 -11.58
C GLN A 457 5.51 3.05 -12.67
N PRO A 458 6.42 3.70 -13.44
CA PRO A 458 6.06 4.44 -14.64
C PRO A 458 5.91 3.46 -15.81
N ILE A 459 4.76 3.51 -16.49
CA ILE A 459 4.45 2.73 -17.68
C ILE A 459 4.34 3.70 -18.84
N ILE A 460 5.39 3.78 -19.64
CA ILE A 460 5.55 4.79 -20.70
C ILE A 460 5.49 4.11 -22.08
N PRO A 461 4.53 4.51 -22.93
CA PRO A 461 4.36 3.93 -24.26
C PRO A 461 5.67 3.89 -25.07
N TYR A 462 5.94 2.76 -25.70
CA TYR A 462 7.13 2.46 -26.50
C TYR A 462 8.46 2.38 -25.72
N ILE A 463 8.50 2.79 -24.45
CA ILE A 463 9.71 2.88 -23.65
C ILE A 463 9.78 1.74 -22.63
N THR A 464 8.73 1.54 -21.82
CA THR A 464 8.74 0.55 -20.76
C THR A 464 7.82 -0.65 -21.04
N GLU A 465 8.02 -1.76 -20.31
CA GLU A 465 7.03 -2.84 -20.25
C GLU A 465 5.72 -2.37 -19.62
N THR A 466 4.63 -3.14 -19.78
CA THR A 466 3.33 -2.87 -19.16
C THR A 466 3.29 -3.35 -17.71
N TYR A 467 2.30 -2.91 -16.93
CA TYR A 467 2.08 -3.41 -15.57
C TYR A 467 1.79 -4.92 -15.57
N SER A 468 0.99 -5.38 -16.52
CA SER A 468 0.63 -6.80 -16.66
C SER A 468 1.82 -7.70 -17.00
N ASP A 469 2.83 -7.16 -17.68
CA ASP A 469 4.08 -7.87 -17.99
C ASP A 469 4.98 -8.06 -16.77
N SER A 470 4.95 -7.11 -15.83
CA SER A 470 5.82 -7.08 -14.65
C SER A 470 5.17 -7.68 -13.41
N SER A 471 3.82 -7.81 -13.39
CA SER A 471 3.11 -8.32 -12.23
C SER A 471 3.32 -9.83 -12.08
N ASP A 472 4.03 -10.24 -11.03
CA ASP A 472 3.96 -11.62 -10.57
C ASP A 472 2.50 -11.97 -10.31
N GLN A 473 2.07 -13.13 -10.78
CA GLN A 473 0.76 -13.65 -10.43
C GLN A 473 0.76 -13.87 -8.91
N GLU A 474 0.04 -13.03 -8.17
CA GLU A 474 -0.28 -13.37 -6.78
C GLU A 474 -1.07 -14.66 -6.80
N ILE A 475 -0.39 -15.76 -6.48
CA ILE A 475 -1.03 -17.02 -6.18
C ILE A 475 -1.78 -16.77 -4.87
N GLU A 476 -3.08 -16.56 -4.92
CA GLU A 476 -3.90 -16.59 -3.70
C GLU A 476 -3.57 -17.91 -2.99
N LYS A 477 -3.03 -17.79 -1.77
CA LYS A 477 -2.79 -18.96 -0.93
C LYS A 477 -4.13 -19.59 -0.60
N THR A 478 -4.58 -20.51 -1.46
CA THR A 478 -5.73 -21.35 -1.17
C THR A 478 -5.31 -22.44 -0.22
N TYR A 479 -5.93 -22.49 0.95
CA TYR A 479 -5.70 -23.57 1.89
C TYR A 479 -6.49 -24.81 1.47
N PRO A 480 -5.90 -26.03 1.55
CA PRO A 480 -6.64 -27.25 1.28
C PRO A 480 -7.88 -27.36 2.18
N VAL A 481 -9.02 -27.75 1.62
CA VAL A 481 -10.30 -27.89 2.33
C VAL A 481 -10.19 -28.78 3.57
N CYS A 482 -9.38 -29.85 3.51
CA CYS A 482 -9.12 -30.74 4.64
C CYS A 482 -8.40 -30.01 5.80
N THR A 483 -7.50 -29.09 5.51
CA THR A 483 -6.79 -28.29 6.52
C THR A 483 -7.76 -27.31 7.21
N ILE A 484 -8.60 -26.63 6.44
CA ILE A 484 -9.61 -25.71 7.00
C ILE A 484 -10.59 -26.46 7.89
N LYS A 485 -11.16 -27.56 7.39
CA LYS A 485 -12.27 -28.26 8.06
C LYS A 485 -11.83 -29.14 9.24
N SER A 486 -10.74 -29.91 9.09
CA SER A 486 -10.44 -31.00 10.01
C SER A 486 -9.10 -30.84 10.76
N PHE A 487 -8.14 -30.09 10.21
CA PHE A 487 -6.78 -30.02 10.77
C PHE A 487 -6.21 -28.60 10.78
N PRO A 488 -6.93 -27.61 11.33
CA PRO A 488 -6.41 -26.26 11.41
C PRO A 488 -5.15 -26.23 12.30
N ASN A 489 -4.14 -25.49 11.88
CA ASN A 489 -2.91 -25.27 12.64
C ASN A 489 -2.60 -23.78 12.83
N ASP A 490 -3.36 -22.90 12.18
CA ASP A 490 -3.27 -21.45 12.23
C ASP A 490 -4.66 -20.83 12.43
N ILE A 491 -4.72 -19.65 13.03
CA ILE A 491 -5.97 -18.89 13.24
C ILE A 491 -6.67 -18.57 11.90
N LYS A 492 -5.91 -18.36 10.82
CA LYS A 492 -6.47 -18.09 9.48
C LYS A 492 -7.36 -19.24 9.01
N HIS A 493 -6.97 -20.49 9.30
CA HIS A 493 -7.79 -21.66 8.97
C HIS A 493 -9.11 -21.69 9.74
N THR A 494 -9.08 -21.30 11.02
CA THR A 494 -10.30 -21.26 11.85
C THR A 494 -11.23 -20.12 11.45
N ILE A 495 -10.68 -19.01 10.95
CA ILE A 495 -11.44 -17.88 10.40
C ILE A 495 -12.16 -18.28 9.11
N HIS A 496 -11.45 -18.92 8.16
CA HIS A 496 -12.06 -19.41 6.94
C HIS A 496 -13.16 -20.45 7.20
N TRP A 497 -12.91 -21.36 8.15
CA TRP A 497 -13.94 -22.30 8.59
C TRP A 497 -15.14 -21.58 9.21
N ALA A 498 -14.93 -20.56 10.03
CA ALA A 498 -16.02 -19.78 10.63
C ALA A 498 -16.87 -19.07 9.57
N LEU A 499 -16.28 -18.57 8.48
CA LEU A 499 -17.00 -17.98 7.34
C LEU A 499 -17.90 -19.02 6.65
N GLU A 500 -17.41 -20.25 6.41
CA GLU A 500 -18.25 -21.33 5.88
C GLU A 500 -19.42 -21.67 6.82
N GLN A 501 -19.17 -21.71 8.15
CA GLN A 501 -20.23 -22.01 9.12
C GLN A 501 -21.28 -20.89 9.23
N PHE A 502 -20.90 -19.63 8.93
CA PHE A 502 -21.84 -18.52 8.91
C PHE A 502 -22.95 -18.70 7.86
N GLU A 503 -22.60 -19.20 6.69
CA GLU A 503 -23.55 -19.49 5.61
C GLU A 503 -24.56 -20.58 6.01
N GLU A 504 -24.14 -21.53 6.84
CA GLU A 504 -24.97 -22.64 7.33
C GLU A 504 -25.85 -22.28 8.54
N LEU A 505 -25.70 -21.09 9.12
CA LEU A 505 -26.31 -20.67 10.39
C LEU A 505 -27.85 -20.74 10.35
N ASN A 506 -28.46 -20.49 9.19
CA ASN A 506 -29.90 -20.51 8.98
C ASN A 506 -30.52 -21.92 9.09
N ASN A 507 -29.72 -22.98 9.09
CA ASN A 507 -30.19 -24.36 9.20
C ASN A 507 -30.51 -24.80 10.65
N TYR A 508 -30.34 -23.90 11.62
CA TYR A 508 -30.45 -24.22 13.04
C TYR A 508 -31.47 -23.35 13.75
N ASN A 509 -32.06 -23.91 14.83
CA ASN A 509 -33.11 -23.27 15.62
C ASN A 509 -32.66 -22.85 17.03
N SER A 510 -31.42 -23.13 17.45
CA SER A 510 -30.91 -22.83 18.79
C SER A 510 -29.41 -22.66 18.80
N SER A 511 -28.93 -21.58 19.42
CA SER A 511 -27.51 -21.26 19.57
C SER A 511 -26.73 -22.31 20.37
N LEU A 512 -27.33 -22.93 21.39
CA LEU A 512 -26.70 -24.01 22.14
C LEU A 512 -26.54 -25.29 21.33
N ILE A 513 -27.53 -25.61 20.48
CA ILE A 513 -27.42 -26.77 19.57
C ILE A 513 -26.28 -26.59 18.62
N ILE A 514 -26.14 -25.38 18.03
CA ILE A 514 -25.02 -25.06 17.13
C ILE A 514 -23.69 -25.19 17.86
N PHE A 515 -23.59 -24.62 19.10
CA PHE A 515 -22.38 -24.70 19.89
C PHE A 515 -21.93 -26.14 20.11
N ASN A 516 -22.83 -26.98 20.59
CA ASN A 516 -22.54 -28.39 20.87
C ASN A 516 -22.15 -29.14 19.59
N LYS A 517 -22.84 -28.91 18.48
CA LYS A 517 -22.52 -29.54 17.19
C LYS A 517 -21.10 -29.16 16.73
N LEU A 518 -20.79 -27.87 16.65
CA LEU A 518 -19.56 -27.37 16.02
C LEU A 518 -18.30 -27.61 16.87
N PHE A 519 -18.40 -27.48 18.20
CA PHE A 519 -17.22 -27.49 19.07
C PHE A 519 -17.08 -28.74 19.95
N ASN A 520 -18.11 -29.55 20.00
CA ASN A 520 -18.13 -30.80 20.81
C ASN A 520 -18.36 -32.04 19.94
N GLU A 521 -19.53 -32.22 19.34
CA GLU A 521 -19.92 -33.44 18.66
C GLU A 521 -19.06 -33.72 17.40
N GLU A 522 -18.77 -32.70 16.59
CA GLU A 522 -17.90 -32.87 15.40
C GLU A 522 -16.48 -33.25 15.81
N ILE A 523 -15.97 -32.71 16.91
CA ILE A 523 -14.65 -33.06 17.43
C ILE A 523 -14.66 -34.51 17.95
N ILE A 524 -15.68 -34.92 18.70
CA ILE A 524 -15.79 -36.30 19.18
C ILE A 524 -15.82 -37.26 18.00
N LYS A 525 -16.62 -37.01 16.98
CA LYS A 525 -16.68 -37.85 15.77
C LYS A 525 -15.32 -37.95 15.08
N LEU A 526 -14.58 -36.85 15.00
CA LEU A 526 -13.24 -36.84 14.41
C LEU A 526 -12.27 -37.70 15.23
N LEU A 527 -12.34 -37.64 16.56
CA LEU A 527 -11.50 -38.42 17.47
C LEU A 527 -11.87 -39.92 17.48
N GLU A 528 -13.13 -40.27 17.27
CA GLU A 528 -13.56 -41.66 17.07
C GLU A 528 -13.01 -42.24 15.77
N LEU A 529 -12.97 -41.44 14.69
CA LEU A 529 -12.41 -41.85 13.41
C LEU A 529 -10.87 -41.88 13.41
N LYS A 530 -10.22 -41.03 14.19
CA LYS A 530 -8.78 -40.85 14.27
C LYS A 530 -8.36 -40.72 15.74
N PRO A 531 -8.33 -41.83 16.50
CA PRO A 531 -7.83 -41.82 17.88
C PRO A 531 -6.37 -41.39 17.97
N ILE A 532 -5.88 -41.07 19.16
CA ILE A 532 -4.54 -40.51 19.38
C ILE A 532 -3.42 -41.48 18.93
N ASP A 533 -3.67 -42.77 18.99
CA ASP A 533 -2.79 -43.85 18.61
C ASP A 533 -2.99 -44.34 17.18
N PHE A 534 -3.85 -43.70 16.40
CA PHE A 534 -4.11 -44.06 15.01
C PHE A 534 -2.86 -43.87 14.16
N GLU A 535 -2.38 -44.96 13.54
CA GLU A 535 -1.26 -44.91 12.60
C GLU A 535 -1.74 -44.67 11.16
N GLU A 536 -1.22 -43.65 10.49
CA GLU A 536 -1.44 -43.38 9.07
C GLU A 536 -0.65 -44.37 8.19
N SER A 537 0.49 -44.82 8.69
CA SER A 537 1.33 -45.89 8.14
C SER A 537 2.13 -46.54 9.29
N PRO A 538 2.65 -47.75 9.12
CA PRO A 538 3.39 -48.45 10.18
C PRO A 538 4.47 -47.58 10.83
N GLY A 539 4.34 -47.32 12.14
CA GLY A 539 5.25 -46.50 12.93
C GLY A 539 5.07 -44.98 12.79
N LYS A 540 4.08 -44.49 12.01
CA LYS A 540 3.77 -43.08 11.84
C LYS A 540 2.39 -42.74 12.38
N LEU A 541 2.31 -42.11 13.54
CA LEU A 541 1.06 -41.65 14.13
C LEU A 541 0.45 -40.54 13.28
N PHE A 542 -0.86 -40.60 13.09
CA PHE A 542 -1.62 -39.61 12.32
C PHE A 542 -1.46 -38.18 12.86
N TRP A 543 -1.45 -38.03 14.19
CA TRP A 543 -1.35 -36.73 14.89
C TRP A 543 0.11 -36.28 15.08
N SER A 544 1.11 -37.00 14.58
CA SER A 544 2.52 -36.68 14.74
C SER A 544 3.14 -35.83 13.63
N SER A 545 2.42 -35.53 12.55
CA SER A 545 2.97 -34.82 11.39
C SER A 545 2.46 -33.40 11.25
N GLY A 546 2.54 -32.61 12.34
CA GLY A 546 2.11 -31.20 12.35
C GLY A 546 0.59 -30.99 12.44
N ARG A 547 -0.18 -32.08 12.61
CA ARG A 547 -1.63 -32.01 12.88
C ARG A 547 -1.86 -31.89 14.37
N LYS A 548 -2.52 -30.82 14.80
CA LYS A 548 -2.85 -30.59 16.22
C LYS A 548 -4.01 -31.51 16.64
N TYR A 549 -3.82 -32.25 17.75
CA TYR A 549 -4.86 -33.09 18.32
C TYR A 549 -5.93 -32.23 18.98
N PRO A 550 -7.21 -32.30 18.53
CA PRO A 550 -8.25 -31.44 19.07
C PRO A 550 -8.83 -31.96 20.41
N LYS A 551 -9.43 -31.03 21.16
CA LYS A 551 -10.19 -31.34 22.37
C LYS A 551 -11.63 -30.85 22.22
N PRO A 552 -12.65 -31.69 22.57
CA PRO A 552 -14.03 -31.23 22.61
C PRO A 552 -14.19 -30.11 23.63
N ILE A 553 -15.00 -29.09 23.29
CA ILE A 553 -15.29 -27.95 24.17
C ILE A 553 -16.76 -28.01 24.54
N TYR A 554 -17.05 -27.87 25.85
CA TYR A 554 -18.39 -27.72 26.42
C TYR A 554 -18.66 -26.24 26.68
N TYR A 555 -19.93 -25.84 26.58
CA TYR A 555 -20.33 -24.47 26.90
C TYR A 555 -20.01 -24.12 28.36
N ASP A 556 -19.34 -22.99 28.51
CA ASP A 556 -18.99 -22.38 29.80
C ASP A 556 -19.42 -20.91 29.79
N ASN A 557 -20.32 -20.55 30.72
CA ASN A 557 -20.84 -19.19 30.84
C ASN A 557 -19.82 -18.17 31.39
N ASN A 558 -18.67 -18.61 31.91
CA ASN A 558 -17.58 -17.72 32.32
C ASN A 558 -16.63 -17.40 31.15
N ASN A 559 -16.73 -18.10 30.03
CA ASN A 559 -15.88 -17.87 28.88
C ASN A 559 -16.46 -16.77 27.98
N LYS A 560 -15.67 -15.71 27.74
CA LYS A 560 -16.09 -14.55 26.95
C LYS A 560 -16.49 -14.91 25.51
N TYR A 561 -15.76 -15.82 24.87
CA TYR A 561 -16.05 -16.21 23.48
C TYR A 561 -17.34 -17.00 23.38
N HIS A 562 -17.61 -17.88 24.38
CA HIS A 562 -18.84 -18.66 24.42
C HIS A 562 -20.07 -17.75 24.57
N ASN A 563 -19.97 -16.73 25.43
CA ASN A 563 -21.05 -15.77 25.62
C ASN A 563 -21.33 -14.93 24.39
N ILE A 564 -20.27 -14.41 23.73
CA ILE A 564 -20.42 -13.68 22.48
C ILE A 564 -21.07 -14.58 21.41
N PHE A 565 -20.63 -15.83 21.29
CA PHE A 565 -21.21 -16.79 20.34
C PHE A 565 -22.71 -17.01 20.57
N ILE A 566 -23.13 -17.27 21.82
CA ILE A 566 -24.54 -17.50 22.14
C ILE A 566 -25.36 -16.25 21.83
N GLU A 567 -24.91 -15.07 22.28
CA GLU A 567 -25.61 -13.81 22.06
C GLU A 567 -25.78 -13.50 20.57
N THR A 568 -24.70 -13.58 19.82
CA THR A 568 -24.70 -13.25 18.37
C THR A 568 -25.48 -14.27 17.57
N SER A 569 -25.29 -15.58 17.83
CA SER A 569 -26.06 -16.65 17.17
C SER A 569 -27.56 -16.49 17.41
N THR A 570 -27.97 -16.15 18.62
CA THR A 570 -29.41 -15.96 18.97
C THR A 570 -30.03 -14.81 18.15
N LYS A 571 -29.26 -13.76 17.87
CA LYS A 571 -29.70 -12.62 17.06
C LYS A 571 -29.72 -12.91 15.55
N LEU A 572 -28.84 -13.83 15.09
CA LEU A 572 -28.65 -14.13 13.65
C LEU A 572 -29.51 -15.30 13.16
N ILE A 573 -29.88 -16.25 14.02
CA ILE A 573 -30.74 -17.38 13.65
C ILE A 573 -32.08 -16.85 13.09
N ASN A 574 -32.56 -17.40 11.98
CA ASN A 574 -33.81 -17.06 11.28
C ASN A 574 -33.82 -15.74 10.47
N ASN A 575 -32.69 -15.09 10.27
CA ASN A 575 -32.64 -13.79 9.56
C ASN A 575 -32.14 -13.84 8.11
N ASN A 576 -31.96 -14.99 7.51
CA ASN A 576 -31.44 -15.13 6.13
C ASN A 576 -30.23 -14.20 5.85
N ASN A 577 -29.25 -14.19 6.76
CA ASN A 577 -28.14 -13.27 6.68
C ASN A 577 -27.13 -13.69 5.58
N ILE A 578 -26.85 -12.77 4.67
CA ILE A 578 -25.66 -12.83 3.82
C ILE A 578 -24.54 -12.18 4.61
N PHE A 579 -23.36 -12.81 4.63
CA PHE A 579 -22.23 -12.27 5.38
C PHE A 579 -21.86 -10.87 4.87
N ASP A 580 -21.75 -9.92 5.79
CA ASP A 580 -21.31 -8.55 5.54
C ASP A 580 -20.16 -8.23 6.52
N LYS A 581 -18.99 -7.92 5.95
CA LYS A 581 -17.75 -7.59 6.68
C LYS A 581 -17.84 -6.28 7.49
N ASP A 582 -18.78 -5.41 7.15
CA ASP A 582 -18.98 -4.11 7.79
C ASP A 582 -20.06 -4.15 8.86
N ASN A 583 -20.76 -5.28 8.99
CA ASN A 583 -21.72 -5.52 10.05
C ASN A 583 -21.01 -6.06 11.31
N GLU A 584 -20.98 -5.26 12.37
CA GLU A 584 -20.31 -5.61 13.64
C GLU A 584 -20.84 -6.90 14.29
N LEU A 585 -22.13 -7.20 14.13
CA LEU A 585 -22.73 -8.43 14.66
C LEU A 585 -22.19 -9.68 13.93
N HIS A 586 -22.01 -9.59 12.60
CA HIS A 586 -21.41 -10.67 11.80
C HIS A 586 -19.94 -10.89 12.18
N ILE A 587 -19.20 -9.80 12.38
CA ILE A 587 -17.80 -9.86 12.81
C ILE A 587 -17.67 -10.44 14.21
N ASP A 588 -18.54 -10.06 15.16
CA ASP A 588 -18.53 -10.61 16.52
C ASP A 588 -18.81 -12.12 16.53
N TRP A 589 -19.71 -12.57 15.65
CA TRP A 589 -19.97 -14.00 15.51
C TRP A 589 -18.74 -14.74 14.99
N ILE A 590 -18.14 -14.30 13.88
CA ILE A 590 -16.91 -14.91 13.32
C ILE A 590 -15.77 -14.87 14.34
N TYR A 591 -15.59 -13.76 15.05
CA TYR A 591 -14.58 -13.60 16.10
C TYR A 591 -14.74 -14.66 17.20
N SER A 592 -15.95 -14.88 17.67
CA SER A 592 -16.21 -15.89 18.69
C SER A 592 -15.97 -17.31 18.17
N VAL A 593 -16.51 -17.64 17.00
CA VAL A 593 -16.40 -18.97 16.36
C VAL A 593 -14.96 -19.34 16.07
N ALA A 594 -14.21 -18.44 15.46
CA ALA A 594 -12.81 -18.68 15.11
C ALA A 594 -11.95 -18.94 16.36
N ASN A 595 -12.15 -18.16 17.43
CA ASN A 595 -11.41 -18.34 18.70
C ASN A 595 -11.82 -19.60 19.46
N ILE A 596 -13.10 -19.98 19.48
CA ILE A 596 -13.52 -21.25 20.09
C ILE A 596 -12.94 -22.44 19.29
N ARG A 597 -12.98 -22.37 17.97
CA ARG A 597 -12.35 -23.39 17.11
C ARG A 597 -10.83 -23.46 17.32
N ALA A 598 -10.17 -22.32 17.47
CA ALA A 598 -8.76 -22.24 17.81
C ALA A 598 -8.46 -22.95 19.14
N ASN A 599 -9.30 -22.75 20.16
CA ASN A 599 -9.19 -23.44 21.45
C ASN A 599 -9.37 -24.96 21.35
N ASN A 600 -10.26 -25.47 20.43
CA ASN A 600 -10.33 -26.91 20.17
C ASN A 600 -8.95 -27.50 19.82
N TYR A 601 -8.13 -26.78 19.04
CA TYR A 601 -6.86 -27.25 18.49
C TYR A 601 -5.62 -26.67 19.19
N ASN A 602 -5.78 -26.03 20.34
CA ASN A 602 -4.72 -25.33 21.04
C ASN A 602 -3.94 -24.35 20.14
N ILE A 603 -4.69 -23.58 19.35
CA ILE A 603 -4.18 -22.47 18.53
C ILE A 603 -4.33 -21.18 19.32
N LYS A 604 -3.35 -20.28 19.24
CA LYS A 604 -3.41 -18.98 19.91
C LYS A 604 -4.62 -18.17 19.41
N ASN A 605 -5.36 -17.61 20.37
CA ASN A 605 -6.48 -16.73 20.07
C ASN A 605 -5.99 -15.39 19.56
N GLU A 606 -6.76 -14.80 18.64
CA GLU A 606 -6.48 -13.47 18.11
C GLU A 606 -7.60 -12.48 18.46
N ASP A 607 -7.24 -11.20 18.40
CA ASP A 607 -8.19 -10.13 18.68
C ASP A 607 -9.17 -9.89 17.51
N LYS A 608 -10.23 -9.15 17.78
CA LYS A 608 -11.28 -8.84 16.80
C LYS A 608 -10.75 -8.06 15.61
N TYR A 609 -9.74 -7.19 15.80
CA TYR A 609 -9.18 -6.36 14.72
C TYR A 609 -8.39 -7.21 13.73
N MET A 610 -7.58 -8.14 14.23
CA MET A 610 -6.84 -9.07 13.39
C MET A 610 -7.80 -9.93 12.55
N ILE A 611 -8.82 -10.51 13.20
CA ILE A 611 -9.83 -11.35 12.54
C ILE A 611 -10.61 -10.55 11.48
N LYS A 612 -11.10 -9.35 11.80
CA LYS A 612 -11.76 -8.45 10.85
C LYS A 612 -10.84 -8.11 9.67
N GLY A 613 -9.54 -7.95 9.91
CA GLY A 613 -8.53 -7.70 8.88
C GLY A 613 -8.40 -8.83 7.87
N ILE A 614 -8.34 -10.06 8.36
CA ILE A 614 -8.20 -11.27 7.52
C ILE A 614 -9.48 -11.46 6.68
N ILE A 615 -10.65 -11.39 7.31
CA ILE A 615 -11.95 -11.55 6.64
C ILE A 615 -12.16 -10.51 5.53
N GLY A 616 -11.93 -9.25 5.88
CA GLY A 616 -12.16 -8.12 4.98
C GLY A 616 -11.08 -7.94 3.92
N LYS A 617 -10.02 -8.75 3.93
CA LYS A 617 -8.80 -8.52 3.13
C LYS A 617 -8.33 -7.07 3.26
N ILE A 618 -8.42 -6.54 4.50
CA ILE A 618 -8.19 -5.11 4.77
C ILE A 618 -6.70 -4.80 4.68
N ILE A 619 -6.32 -4.01 3.68
CA ILE A 619 -4.94 -3.58 3.47
C ILE A 619 -4.57 -2.49 4.49
N PRO A 620 -3.47 -2.67 5.28
CA PRO A 620 -2.94 -1.60 6.11
C PRO A 620 -2.55 -0.39 5.26
N ALA A 621 -2.78 0.82 5.76
CA ALA A 621 -2.41 2.04 5.05
C ALA A 621 -2.20 3.21 6.02
N ILE A 622 -1.15 4.00 5.77
CA ILE A 622 -0.78 5.20 6.55
C ILE A 622 -0.49 6.37 5.63
N SER A 623 -0.70 7.59 6.12
CA SER A 623 -0.58 8.82 5.33
C SER A 623 0.83 9.08 4.82
N THR A 624 1.86 8.73 5.58
CA THR A 624 3.26 8.94 5.20
C THR A 624 3.67 8.14 3.97
N THR A 625 3.34 6.85 3.92
CA THR A 625 3.65 6.00 2.75
C THR A 625 2.94 6.50 1.49
N THR A 626 1.66 6.85 1.59
CA THR A 626 0.87 7.32 0.45
C THR A 626 1.39 8.64 -0.11
N SER A 627 1.83 9.55 0.75
CA SER A 627 2.37 10.83 0.33
C SER A 627 3.73 10.68 -0.37
N ILE A 628 4.64 9.84 0.16
CA ILE A 628 5.95 9.58 -0.47
C ILE A 628 5.76 8.96 -1.86
N ILE A 629 4.94 7.93 -1.99
CA ILE A 629 4.67 7.27 -3.27
C ILE A 629 4.07 8.23 -4.28
N SER A 630 3.15 9.09 -3.85
CA SER A 630 2.62 10.14 -4.70
C SER A 630 3.71 11.13 -5.15
N GLY A 631 4.60 11.54 -4.24
CA GLY A 631 5.73 12.40 -4.57
C GLY A 631 6.66 11.78 -5.62
N LEU A 632 7.05 10.51 -5.45
CA LEU A 632 7.87 9.77 -6.41
C LEU A 632 7.18 9.65 -7.78
N SER A 633 5.88 9.39 -7.80
CA SER A 633 5.08 9.33 -9.04
C SER A 633 5.09 10.67 -9.79
N MET A 634 5.00 11.80 -9.08
CA MET A 634 5.05 13.12 -9.71
C MET A 634 6.42 13.45 -10.29
N LEU A 635 7.52 12.93 -9.72
CA LEU A 635 8.84 13.07 -10.32
C LEU A 635 8.94 12.32 -11.65
N GLU A 636 8.40 11.10 -11.74
CA GLU A 636 8.35 10.36 -13.01
C GLU A 636 7.42 11.01 -14.04
N LEU A 637 6.31 11.62 -13.60
CA LEU A 637 5.45 12.45 -14.45
C LEU A 637 6.22 13.64 -15.03
N LEU A 638 7.05 14.33 -14.25
CA LEU A 638 7.90 15.41 -14.74
C LEU A 638 8.90 14.91 -15.78
N LYS A 639 9.52 13.75 -15.56
CA LYS A 639 10.43 13.12 -16.53
C LYS A 639 9.72 12.81 -17.85
N TYR A 640 8.48 12.34 -17.79
CA TYR A 640 7.66 12.12 -18.99
C TYR A 640 7.40 13.43 -19.76
N LEU A 641 7.00 14.49 -19.07
CA LEU A 641 6.79 15.80 -19.71
C LEU A 641 8.08 16.42 -20.28
N LEU A 642 9.24 16.09 -19.70
CA LEU A 642 10.56 16.47 -20.19
C LEU A 642 11.05 15.59 -21.34
N ASN A 643 10.29 14.56 -21.76
CA ASN A 643 10.62 13.59 -22.81
C ASN A 643 11.96 12.87 -22.58
N LEU A 644 12.18 12.39 -21.37
CA LEU A 644 13.41 11.68 -21.01
C LEU A 644 13.41 10.23 -21.55
N LYS A 645 14.57 9.57 -21.48
CA LYS A 645 14.80 8.23 -22.02
C LYS A 645 14.56 7.16 -20.96
N LEU A 646 14.61 5.87 -21.37
CA LEU A 646 14.40 4.73 -20.49
C LEU A 646 15.28 4.76 -19.24
N GLU A 647 16.56 4.99 -19.40
CA GLU A 647 17.56 5.01 -18.32
C GLU A 647 17.29 6.09 -17.25
N ASP A 648 16.52 7.12 -17.60
CA ASP A 648 16.17 8.22 -16.71
C ASP A 648 14.95 7.90 -15.83
N TYR A 649 14.05 7.01 -16.28
CA TYR A 649 12.91 6.60 -15.48
C TYR A 649 13.30 5.65 -14.34
N LYS A 650 12.55 5.69 -13.24
CA LYS A 650 12.77 4.83 -12.08
C LYS A 650 11.46 4.21 -11.58
N SER A 651 11.46 2.90 -11.50
CA SER A 651 10.51 2.19 -10.64
C SER A 651 11.01 2.29 -9.21
N SER A 652 10.13 2.71 -8.28
CA SER A 652 10.50 2.97 -6.90
C SER A 652 9.82 2.01 -5.95
N PHE A 653 10.58 1.51 -4.98
CA PHE A 653 10.09 0.77 -3.83
C PHE A 653 10.55 1.46 -2.55
N ILE A 654 9.63 1.62 -1.59
CA ILE A 654 9.96 2.16 -0.28
C ILE A 654 9.59 1.19 0.83
N ASN A 655 10.38 1.19 1.89
CA ASN A 655 10.04 0.56 3.15
C ASN A 655 10.38 1.51 4.31
N LEU A 656 9.35 1.99 5.02
CA LEU A 656 9.52 2.94 6.11
C LEU A 656 9.84 2.27 7.45
N THR A 657 9.83 0.95 7.56
CA THR A 657 10.35 0.26 8.76
C THR A 657 11.84 0.49 8.90
N GLU A 658 12.54 0.43 7.77
CA GLU A 658 13.89 0.95 7.57
C GLU A 658 13.79 2.12 6.59
N PRO A 659 14.60 3.18 6.71
CA PRO A 659 14.49 4.33 5.80
C PRO A 659 15.07 4.01 4.42
N ILE A 660 14.41 3.10 3.70
CA ILE A 660 14.85 2.57 2.41
C ILE A 660 13.99 3.15 1.29
N ILE A 661 14.67 3.79 0.33
CA ILE A 661 14.12 4.14 -0.99
C ILE A 661 14.99 3.44 -2.03
N ILE A 662 14.44 2.42 -2.66
CA ILE A 662 15.12 1.69 -3.74
C ILE A 662 14.52 2.16 -5.06
N GLN A 663 15.39 2.53 -5.99
CA GLN A 663 15.01 2.93 -7.33
C GLN A 663 15.74 2.07 -8.35
N THR A 664 15.00 1.48 -9.27
CA THR A 664 15.52 0.65 -10.35
C THR A 664 15.06 1.18 -11.69
N GLU A 665 15.83 0.96 -12.72
CA GLU A 665 15.40 1.23 -14.09
C GLU A 665 14.22 0.29 -14.44
N PRO A 666 13.12 0.81 -15.02
CA PRO A 666 12.06 -0.05 -15.53
C PRO A 666 12.59 -0.92 -16.68
N LYS A 667 12.02 -2.09 -16.85
CA LYS A 667 12.37 -2.93 -18.00
C LYS A 667 11.91 -2.28 -19.31
N GLU A 668 12.72 -2.46 -20.38
CA GLU A 668 12.37 -2.01 -21.72
C GLU A 668 11.10 -2.73 -22.21
N SER A 669 10.30 -2.02 -23.01
CA SER A 669 9.13 -2.59 -23.67
C SER A 669 9.48 -3.84 -24.48
N LYS A 670 8.62 -4.85 -24.41
CA LYS A 670 8.82 -6.11 -25.13
C LYS A 670 8.91 -5.87 -26.64
N LYS A 671 9.83 -6.58 -27.28
CA LYS A 671 9.95 -6.66 -28.74
C LYS A 671 9.36 -8.00 -29.19
N ILE A 672 8.43 -7.95 -30.14
CA ILE A 672 7.80 -9.10 -30.75
C ILE A 672 8.49 -9.34 -32.08
N LYS A 673 9.02 -10.55 -32.29
CA LYS A 673 9.57 -10.95 -33.58
C LYS A 673 8.46 -11.48 -34.46
N ILE A 674 8.20 -10.79 -35.58
CA ILE A 674 7.20 -11.17 -36.57
C ILE A 674 7.90 -11.40 -37.89
N GLY A 675 8.04 -12.65 -38.31
CA GLY A 675 8.85 -13.02 -39.46
C GLY A 675 10.29 -12.54 -39.30
N ASP A 676 10.75 -11.68 -40.23
CA ASP A 676 12.10 -11.14 -40.23
C ASP A 676 12.25 -9.80 -39.47
N LYS A 677 11.19 -9.29 -38.84
CA LYS A 677 11.19 -7.96 -38.23
C LYS A 677 10.94 -8.07 -36.69
N GLU A 678 11.64 -7.23 -35.96
CA GLU A 678 11.34 -6.98 -34.54
C GLU A 678 10.52 -5.70 -34.43
N ILE A 679 9.40 -5.79 -33.69
CA ILE A 679 8.45 -4.69 -33.50
C ILE A 679 8.21 -4.53 -32.01
N ASN A 680 8.18 -3.28 -31.53
CA ASN A 680 7.80 -2.96 -30.16
C ASN A 680 6.34 -3.36 -29.91
N SER A 681 6.04 -3.98 -28.76
CA SER A 681 4.69 -4.45 -28.40
C SER A 681 3.63 -3.33 -28.40
N TRP A 682 4.04 -2.10 -28.12
CA TRP A 682 3.15 -0.93 -28.16
C TRP A 682 2.78 -0.48 -29.56
N TYR A 683 3.44 -1.00 -30.59
CA TYR A 683 3.20 -0.56 -31.95
C TYR A 683 1.82 -1.06 -32.43
N LYS A 684 1.08 -0.17 -33.13
CA LYS A 684 -0.19 -0.48 -33.77
C LYS A 684 -0.09 -0.11 -35.25
N PHE A 685 -0.58 -0.99 -36.08
CA PHE A 685 -0.65 -0.71 -37.51
C PHE A 685 -1.91 0.10 -37.81
N ILE A 686 -1.81 1.04 -38.75
CA ILE A 686 -2.94 1.77 -39.30
C ILE A 686 -3.17 1.25 -40.70
N TYR A 687 -4.39 0.81 -40.99
CA TYR A 687 -4.78 0.40 -42.32
C TYR A 687 -5.88 1.31 -42.84
N ASP A 688 -5.56 2.10 -43.91
CA ASP A 688 -6.43 3.14 -44.47
C ASP A 688 -6.87 2.85 -45.93
N LYS A 689 -6.50 1.66 -46.48
CA LYS A 689 -6.82 1.25 -47.84
C LYS A 689 -8.10 0.43 -47.84
N ASN A 690 -9.11 0.89 -48.63
CA ASN A 690 -10.34 0.12 -48.81
C ASN A 690 -10.16 -0.99 -49.86
N THR A 691 -9.57 -2.09 -49.44
CA THR A 691 -9.29 -3.28 -50.27
C THR A 691 -10.16 -4.46 -49.80
N THR A 692 -10.11 -5.55 -50.52
CA THR A 692 -10.72 -6.81 -50.11
C THR A 692 -9.95 -7.41 -48.94
N LEU A 693 -10.62 -8.26 -48.13
CA LEU A 693 -9.98 -8.99 -47.03
C LEU A 693 -8.83 -9.87 -47.52
N LYS A 694 -8.90 -10.35 -48.76
CA LYS A 694 -7.83 -11.12 -49.41
C LYS A 694 -6.60 -10.26 -49.62
N GLU A 695 -6.73 -9.06 -50.24
CA GLU A 695 -5.63 -8.13 -50.47
C GLU A 695 -5.03 -7.62 -49.13
N PHE A 696 -5.87 -7.43 -48.10
CA PHE A 696 -5.42 -7.11 -46.75
C PHE A 696 -4.52 -8.23 -46.17
N LYS A 697 -4.96 -9.48 -46.26
CA LYS A 697 -4.20 -10.65 -45.83
C LYS A 697 -2.85 -10.72 -46.56
N GLU A 698 -2.87 -10.71 -47.91
CA GLU A 698 -1.67 -10.76 -48.76
C GLU A 698 -0.71 -9.62 -48.47
N TYR A 699 -1.20 -8.41 -48.14
CA TYR A 699 -0.39 -7.25 -47.78
C TYR A 699 0.45 -7.53 -46.53
N TYR A 700 -0.15 -8.02 -45.44
CA TYR A 700 0.57 -8.27 -44.21
C TYR A 700 1.45 -9.52 -44.29
N GLU A 701 1.04 -10.56 -45.01
CA GLU A 701 1.84 -11.75 -45.26
C GLU A 701 3.15 -11.37 -46.02
N LYS A 702 3.03 -10.54 -47.01
CA LYS A 702 4.19 -10.05 -47.76
C LYS A 702 5.04 -9.07 -46.97
N LEU A 703 4.43 -8.22 -46.16
CA LEU A 703 5.13 -7.19 -45.39
C LEU A 703 6.05 -7.82 -44.32
N PHE A 704 5.66 -8.93 -43.74
CA PHE A 704 6.35 -9.61 -42.63
C PHE A 704 6.94 -10.97 -42.99
N ASN A 705 6.71 -11.45 -44.20
CA ASN A 705 7.11 -12.79 -44.66
C ASN A 705 6.53 -13.91 -43.71
N ILE A 706 5.24 -13.85 -43.46
CA ILE A 706 4.50 -14.72 -42.55
C ILE A 706 3.33 -15.40 -43.28
N ASN A 707 2.75 -16.45 -42.65
CA ASN A 707 1.46 -17.02 -43.03
C ASN A 707 0.40 -16.69 -41.99
N ILE A 708 -0.71 -16.06 -42.39
CA ILE A 708 -1.81 -15.68 -41.51
C ILE A 708 -2.82 -16.80 -41.45
N MET A 709 -3.01 -17.39 -40.28
CA MET A 709 -3.96 -18.49 -40.09
C MET A 709 -5.39 -18.01 -39.84
N ILE A 710 -5.54 -16.99 -38.99
CA ILE A 710 -6.86 -16.49 -38.60
C ILE A 710 -6.87 -14.97 -38.57
N ILE A 711 -7.95 -14.37 -39.08
CA ILE A 711 -8.24 -12.94 -38.94
C ILE A 711 -9.58 -12.81 -38.20
N THR A 712 -9.60 -12.04 -37.10
CA THR A 712 -10.80 -11.84 -36.28
C THR A 712 -11.16 -10.36 -36.13
N TYR A 713 -12.46 -10.12 -35.94
CA TYR A 713 -13.03 -8.82 -35.57
C TYR A 713 -14.17 -9.03 -34.55
N ASN A 714 -14.08 -8.39 -33.41
CA ASN A 714 -15.10 -8.47 -32.34
C ASN A 714 -15.61 -9.88 -32.08
N ASN A 715 -14.71 -10.82 -31.79
CA ASN A 715 -14.99 -12.24 -31.57
C ASN A 715 -15.58 -13.01 -32.78
N THR A 716 -15.63 -12.37 -33.95
CA THR A 716 -16.09 -13.02 -35.20
C THR A 716 -14.90 -13.37 -36.08
N ILE A 717 -14.82 -14.60 -36.54
CA ILE A 717 -13.79 -14.99 -37.51
C ILE A 717 -14.14 -14.38 -38.88
N LEU A 718 -13.25 -13.54 -39.41
CA LEU A 718 -13.34 -13.01 -40.76
C LEU A 718 -12.68 -13.94 -41.77
N TYR A 719 -11.57 -14.58 -41.43
CA TYR A 719 -10.82 -15.53 -42.23
C TYR A 719 -10.24 -16.64 -41.34
N SER A 720 -10.25 -17.84 -41.85
CA SER A 720 -9.40 -18.98 -41.45
C SER A 720 -9.30 -19.92 -42.64
N ASP A 721 -8.44 -20.94 -42.58
CA ASP A 721 -8.32 -21.96 -43.65
C ASP A 721 -9.64 -22.67 -43.96
N PHE A 722 -10.57 -22.70 -42.99
CA PHE A 722 -11.92 -23.29 -43.14
C PHE A 722 -13.01 -22.23 -43.45
N ILE A 723 -12.72 -20.93 -43.31
CA ILE A 723 -13.70 -19.85 -43.48
C ILE A 723 -13.13 -18.82 -44.47
N THR A 724 -13.41 -19.00 -45.75
CA THR A 724 -12.90 -18.19 -46.86
C THR A 724 -13.95 -17.33 -47.56
N ASN A 725 -15.24 -17.46 -47.17
CA ASN A 725 -16.36 -16.85 -47.85
C ASN A 725 -16.40 -15.30 -47.82
N LYS A 726 -15.61 -14.67 -46.92
CA LYS A 726 -15.53 -13.22 -46.78
C LYS A 726 -14.32 -12.61 -47.49
N LEU A 727 -13.40 -13.42 -48.06
CA LEU A 727 -12.13 -12.94 -48.68
C LEU A 727 -12.32 -11.86 -49.76
N ASN A 728 -13.40 -11.96 -50.53
CA ASN A 728 -13.67 -10.99 -51.62
C ASN A 728 -14.50 -9.76 -51.16
N ARG A 729 -14.85 -9.64 -49.85
CA ARG A 729 -15.55 -8.49 -49.32
C ARG A 729 -14.58 -7.38 -48.99
N LEU A 730 -15.03 -6.13 -49.15
CA LEU A 730 -14.24 -4.96 -48.76
C LEU A 730 -14.10 -4.88 -47.23
N ILE A 731 -12.96 -4.38 -46.76
CA ILE A 731 -12.70 -4.17 -45.32
C ILE A 731 -13.74 -3.22 -44.73
N SER A 732 -14.13 -2.16 -45.43
CA SER A 732 -15.18 -1.22 -45.01
C SER A 732 -16.56 -1.86 -44.74
N ASP A 733 -16.85 -3.02 -45.39
CA ASP A 733 -18.10 -3.76 -45.21
C ASP A 733 -18.04 -4.72 -44.01
N LEU A 734 -16.84 -5.05 -43.55
CA LEU A 734 -16.58 -6.06 -42.51
C LEU A 734 -16.28 -5.44 -41.16
N VAL A 735 -15.64 -4.27 -41.14
CA VAL A 735 -15.10 -3.64 -39.93
C VAL A 735 -15.49 -2.17 -39.91
N ASN A 736 -15.77 -1.62 -38.72
CA ASN A 736 -16.11 -0.21 -38.61
C ASN A 736 -14.86 0.68 -38.57
N TYR A 737 -15.07 1.97 -38.85
CA TYR A 737 -14.02 2.97 -38.74
C TYR A 737 -13.49 3.05 -37.33
N ASN A 738 -12.18 3.09 -37.18
CA ASN A 738 -11.44 3.14 -35.91
C ASN A 738 -11.50 1.86 -35.05
N ASP A 739 -12.11 0.78 -35.54
CA ASP A 739 -12.04 -0.52 -34.89
C ASP A 739 -10.78 -1.28 -35.26
N LYS A 740 -10.47 -2.35 -34.49
CA LYS A 740 -9.26 -3.16 -34.69
C LYS A 740 -9.56 -4.51 -35.29
N ILE A 741 -8.62 -5.00 -36.10
CA ILE A 741 -8.54 -6.36 -36.57
C ILE A 741 -7.38 -7.06 -35.86
N ASN A 742 -7.61 -8.30 -35.42
CA ASN A 742 -6.57 -9.13 -34.83
C ASN A 742 -6.16 -10.23 -35.82
N ILE A 743 -4.87 -10.47 -35.90
CA ILE A 743 -4.27 -11.52 -36.72
C ILE A 743 -3.66 -12.58 -35.79
N MET A 744 -3.90 -13.85 -36.09
CA MET A 744 -3.25 -14.98 -35.44
C MET A 744 -2.35 -15.70 -36.43
N LEU A 745 -1.13 -15.98 -36.00
CA LEU A 745 -0.10 -16.68 -36.76
C LEU A 745 -0.01 -18.16 -36.36
N GLU A 746 0.76 -18.93 -37.10
CA GLU A 746 0.97 -20.38 -36.86
C GLU A 746 1.78 -20.64 -35.57
N GLU A 747 2.67 -19.75 -35.21
CA GLU A 747 3.36 -19.71 -33.91
C GLU A 747 2.52 -18.82 -32.98
N ASP A 748 2.26 -19.19 -31.74
CA ASP A 748 1.51 -18.40 -30.72
C ASP A 748 2.17 -17.02 -30.48
N ILE A 749 2.28 -16.21 -31.54
CA ILE A 749 2.84 -14.86 -31.54
C ILE A 749 1.68 -13.88 -31.54
N ASP A 750 1.63 -13.02 -30.53
CA ASP A 750 0.70 -11.89 -30.46
C ASP A 750 1.04 -10.84 -31.53
N PHE A 751 0.31 -10.85 -32.62
CA PHE A 751 0.46 -9.84 -33.67
C PHE A 751 -0.12 -8.49 -33.19
N PRO A 752 0.59 -7.35 -33.38
CA PRO A 752 0.09 -6.03 -32.99
C PRO A 752 -1.27 -5.71 -33.62
N ASP A 753 -2.10 -4.97 -32.85
CA ASP A 753 -3.41 -4.53 -33.31
C ASP A 753 -3.33 -3.76 -34.62
N ILE A 754 -4.27 -3.99 -35.54
CA ILE A 754 -4.40 -3.24 -36.78
C ILE A 754 -5.66 -2.38 -36.71
N ILE A 755 -5.49 -1.06 -36.66
CA ILE A 755 -6.60 -0.09 -36.59
C ILE A 755 -7.06 0.26 -38.01
N ILE A 756 -8.35 0.13 -38.26
CA ILE A 756 -8.95 0.42 -39.57
C ILE A 756 -9.37 1.88 -39.66
N LYS A 757 -8.81 2.64 -40.59
CA LYS A 757 -9.10 4.06 -40.83
C LYS A 757 -9.83 4.28 -42.18
N ILE A 758 -10.82 3.45 -42.47
CA ILE A 758 -11.58 3.48 -43.73
C ILE A 758 -13.00 3.95 -43.43
N ASN A 759 -13.39 5.11 -43.94
CA ASN A 759 -14.79 5.57 -43.84
C ASN A 759 -15.67 4.72 -44.77
N LYS A 760 -16.88 4.37 -44.26
CA LYS A 760 -17.93 3.86 -45.14
C LYS A 760 -18.39 5.00 -46.03
N ASN A 761 -18.14 4.93 -47.35
CA ASN A 761 -18.72 5.86 -48.32
C ASN A 761 -20.24 5.72 -48.40
#